data_5b44d7a54c6855259cad670382c98a91
#
_entry.id   5b44d7a54c6855259cad670382c98a91
#
_cell.length_a   1.000
_cell.length_b   1.000
_cell.length_c   1.000
_cell.angle_alpha   90.00
_cell.angle_beta   90.00
_cell.angle_gamma   90.00
#
_symmetry.space_group_name_H-M   'P 1'
#
loop_
_entity.id
_entity.type
_entity.pdbx_description
1 polymer ?
#
loop_
_entity_poly.entity_id
_entity_poly.type
_entity_poly.pdbx_seq_one_letter_code
_entity_poly.pdbx_strand_id
1 'polypeptide(L)'
;MAQREASLPIYCTTLVELLRLRAMQQPDRLAYRFLLSGQINGEIEKWTYGELDLRARTIAAQLQEMGAEGERALLLYTPGLEFISAFFGCLYANVVAVPAYPPHPTRLDRTLPRLRAIAQDSGARFILTTRALANNQKLISQAPEMAAARWIATDQPAEDIASNWRQPEVTAETLTFLQYTSGSTGQPKGVINTHANLLHNERLIAQRFGSDSSIHVVGWLPLFHDMGLIGNVLHPLCMGASCTLMSPLAFLQRPMRWLEAISNFRGSISGGPNFAYDLCARKAQPHELERLDLSSWAVAYNGSEPVRKDTMARFADTFEPCGFRPEAFYPCYGLAEATLFVTGADRNAPPSYRTVKAEELERNLVIDAAPNDSAAKTLVSTGQTGLGQRVMIVNTDTLSPCPPQTVGEVWVSGPSVASGYWNRPEESARTFGARLTGDDATRFLRTGDLGFMIDGELFITGRLKDLIILRGRNLYPQDIELTVEHAHPAVRQWSSAAFSVDVDGEERLGVVAEADMRGEGADPQEVIDAIRRAVTEEYGAHVYAVLLIKPRTIPKTSSGKIKRHACRKGFLEGNLESISISVADGLASPELEAAGSAPSLADELRSTDAEGRLSLIRSLVQRQFASSLRLQSTSVDIAASPASLGLDSLMGLELQSRLEAALDLLLPDAFFWQQSTIEELIKDLAAVWEARHNGIENTEERVAPLEPAPLEGELPLSSGQQRLLLLENLASGVPVYNIHFGLRITGSLDAELLQRSLEELTNRQSALRTVFSDANGQPCQIIRPRVSVDLVAVDLRSFSEEEREDELRKVATSIASEPFNLETGPLMRTHLVMIGEGEYVLVMTQHHIITDGWSIAQMAIDLTAIYKALANRSPLPPLPRLQFADYARWEQSDSTRLEPHRHYWKQRLAGLPRLDLPADRPVPPHRSYRGGRIPLQLTAEISERLS
;
A
#
# COMPACT_ATOMS: atom_id res chain seq x y z
N MET A 1 -5.87 -50.89 -7.95
CA MET A 1 -7.18 -50.25 -8.17
C MET A 1 -6.98 -49.17 -9.20
N ALA A 2 -7.57 -49.32 -10.40
CA ALA A 2 -7.38 -48.41 -11.50
C ALA A 2 -7.86 -47.00 -11.11
N GLN A 3 -6.98 -46.00 -11.27
CA GLN A 3 -7.33 -44.59 -11.20
C GLN A 3 -8.49 -44.35 -12.18
N ARG A 4 -9.70 -44.09 -11.66
CA ARG A 4 -10.77 -43.50 -12.43
C ARG A 4 -10.30 -42.08 -12.82
N GLU A 5 -9.88 -41.94 -14.08
CA GLU A 5 -9.60 -40.61 -14.64
C GLU A 5 -10.85 -39.73 -14.48
N ALA A 6 -10.70 -38.64 -13.79
CA ALA A 6 -11.71 -37.58 -13.67
C ALA A 6 -11.94 -37.04 -15.07
N SER A 7 -13.01 -37.50 -15.73
CA SER A 7 -13.28 -37.19 -17.11
C SER A 7 -14.07 -35.87 -17.23
N LEU A 8 -13.38 -34.75 -17.31
CA LEU A 8 -13.88 -33.70 -18.21
C LEU A 8 -14.12 -34.35 -19.58
N PRO A 9 -15.19 -34.02 -20.30
CA PRO A 9 -15.32 -34.48 -21.65
C PRO A 9 -14.11 -34.03 -22.44
N ILE A 10 -13.23 -34.96 -22.78
CA ILE A 10 -11.92 -34.73 -23.39
C ILE A 10 -12.04 -33.98 -24.73
N TYR A 11 -13.26 -33.83 -25.23
CA TYR A 11 -13.58 -33.30 -26.54
C TYR A 11 -13.97 -31.82 -26.60
N CYS A 12 -14.38 -31.19 -25.46
CA CYS A 12 -14.75 -29.77 -25.48
C CYS A 12 -13.53 -28.88 -25.45
N THR A 13 -13.43 -27.98 -26.40
CA THR A 13 -12.40 -26.96 -26.53
C THR A 13 -12.88 -25.60 -26.04
N THR A 14 -14.19 -25.43 -25.89
CA THR A 14 -14.81 -24.18 -25.45
C THR A 14 -15.86 -24.41 -24.35
N LEU A 15 -16.11 -23.40 -23.54
CA LEU A 15 -17.20 -23.42 -22.52
C LEU A 15 -18.59 -23.43 -23.18
N VAL A 16 -18.68 -22.92 -24.40
CA VAL A 16 -19.94 -22.99 -25.22
C VAL A 16 -20.29 -24.42 -25.52
N GLU A 17 -19.33 -25.18 -26.08
CA GLU A 17 -19.53 -26.62 -26.35
C GLU A 17 -19.83 -27.38 -25.07
N LEU A 18 -19.17 -27.05 -23.97
CA LEU A 18 -19.34 -27.74 -22.69
C LEU A 18 -20.77 -27.59 -22.12
N LEU A 19 -21.32 -26.36 -22.06
CA LEU A 19 -22.66 -26.14 -21.57
C LEU A 19 -23.71 -26.79 -22.52
N ARG A 20 -23.53 -26.66 -23.83
CA ARG A 20 -24.36 -27.34 -24.82
C ARG A 20 -24.39 -28.85 -24.62
N LEU A 21 -23.24 -29.46 -24.41
CA LEU A 21 -23.11 -30.89 -24.15
C LEU A 21 -23.88 -31.31 -22.87
N ARG A 22 -23.68 -30.52 -21.77
CA ARG A 22 -24.38 -30.78 -20.49
C ARG A 22 -25.90 -30.67 -20.66
N ALA A 23 -26.37 -29.63 -21.35
CA ALA A 23 -27.81 -29.46 -21.64
C ALA A 23 -28.40 -30.57 -22.49
N MET A 24 -27.64 -31.13 -23.44
CA MET A 24 -28.09 -32.26 -24.25
C MET A 24 -28.08 -33.60 -23.50
N GLN A 25 -27.02 -33.85 -22.70
CA GLN A 25 -26.86 -35.15 -22.02
C GLN A 25 -27.64 -35.27 -20.73
N GLN A 26 -27.90 -34.17 -20.04
CA GLN A 26 -28.56 -34.15 -18.71
C GLN A 26 -29.41 -32.89 -18.52
N PRO A 27 -30.44 -32.65 -19.40
CA PRO A 27 -31.20 -31.40 -19.41
C PRO A 27 -31.93 -31.12 -18.11
N ASP A 28 -32.46 -32.12 -17.45
CA ASP A 28 -33.26 -32.01 -16.21
C ASP A 28 -32.42 -32.03 -14.94
N ARG A 29 -31.11 -32.27 -15.05
CA ARG A 29 -30.21 -32.25 -13.89
C ARG A 29 -30.10 -30.83 -13.37
N LEU A 30 -30.23 -30.68 -12.04
CA LEU A 30 -29.96 -29.41 -11.38
C LEU A 30 -28.53 -28.96 -11.66
N ALA A 31 -28.35 -27.76 -12.24
CA ALA A 31 -27.08 -27.10 -12.41
C ALA A 31 -26.80 -26.20 -11.21
N TYR A 32 -27.68 -25.25 -10.95
CA TYR A 32 -27.50 -24.27 -9.90
C TYR A 32 -28.74 -24.08 -9.04
N ARG A 33 -28.51 -23.85 -7.77
CA ARG A 33 -29.48 -23.42 -6.76
C ARG A 33 -28.98 -22.15 -6.11
N PHE A 34 -29.86 -21.17 -5.90
CA PHE A 34 -29.52 -19.94 -5.19
C PHE A 34 -30.46 -19.73 -4.00
N LEU A 35 -29.87 -19.55 -2.80
CA LEU A 35 -30.61 -19.27 -1.57
C LEU A 35 -30.78 -17.75 -1.45
N LEU A 36 -31.95 -17.21 -1.80
CA LEU A 36 -32.16 -15.75 -1.89
C LEU A 36 -31.90 -15.01 -0.59
N SER A 37 -32.36 -15.54 0.54
CA SER A 37 -32.07 -15.01 1.88
C SER A 37 -30.83 -15.63 2.54
N GLY A 38 -30.19 -16.61 1.89
CA GLY A 38 -29.12 -17.44 2.46
C GLY A 38 -29.63 -18.50 3.44
N GLN A 39 -30.96 -18.63 3.65
CA GLN A 39 -31.56 -19.62 4.56
C GLN A 39 -31.95 -20.86 3.79
N ILE A 40 -31.70 -22.05 4.36
CA ILE A 40 -32.02 -23.33 3.75
C ILE A 40 -33.55 -23.55 3.62
N ASN A 41 -34.34 -22.95 4.50
CA ASN A 41 -35.80 -23.01 4.52
C ASN A 41 -36.45 -21.76 3.89
N GLY A 42 -35.65 -20.86 3.30
CA GLY A 42 -36.13 -19.66 2.63
C GLY A 42 -36.51 -19.91 1.16
N GLU A 43 -36.75 -18.83 0.45
CA GLU A 43 -36.99 -18.88 -0.98
C GLU A 43 -35.73 -19.31 -1.74
N ILE A 44 -35.89 -20.26 -2.67
CA ILE A 44 -34.82 -20.91 -3.40
C ILE A 44 -35.09 -20.85 -4.89
N GLU A 45 -34.23 -20.22 -5.64
CA GLU A 45 -34.22 -20.29 -7.10
C GLU A 45 -33.38 -21.48 -7.57
N LYS A 46 -33.84 -22.16 -8.64
CA LYS A 46 -33.17 -23.35 -9.18
C LYS A 46 -33.20 -23.32 -10.69
N TRP A 47 -32.07 -23.69 -11.32
CA TRP A 47 -32.03 -23.93 -12.77
C TRP A 47 -31.37 -25.27 -13.07
N THR A 48 -31.93 -25.96 -14.03
CA THR A 48 -31.34 -27.16 -14.65
C THR A 48 -30.34 -26.75 -15.73
N TYR A 49 -29.59 -27.71 -16.24
CA TYR A 49 -28.70 -27.46 -17.38
C TYR A 49 -29.46 -27.06 -18.63
N GLY A 50 -30.63 -27.63 -18.88
CA GLY A 50 -31.48 -27.27 -20.01
C GLY A 50 -32.02 -25.83 -19.90
N GLU A 51 -32.50 -25.45 -18.73
CA GLU A 51 -32.97 -24.07 -18.48
C GLU A 51 -31.85 -23.05 -18.60
N LEU A 52 -30.65 -23.34 -18.10
CA LEU A 52 -29.47 -22.46 -18.23
C LEU A 52 -29.11 -22.27 -19.71
N ASP A 53 -29.05 -23.36 -20.49
CA ASP A 53 -28.76 -23.28 -21.92
C ASP A 53 -29.83 -22.46 -22.68
N LEU A 54 -31.08 -22.67 -22.36
CA LEU A 54 -32.20 -21.92 -22.97
C LEU A 54 -32.04 -20.41 -22.70
N ARG A 55 -31.79 -20.02 -21.44
CA ARG A 55 -31.57 -18.62 -21.05
C ARG A 55 -30.31 -18.03 -21.72
N ALA A 56 -29.22 -18.80 -21.78
CA ALA A 56 -27.98 -18.36 -22.43
C ALA A 56 -28.20 -18.12 -23.94
N ARG A 57 -28.94 -19.02 -24.63
CA ARG A 57 -29.28 -18.82 -26.04
C ARG A 57 -30.21 -17.63 -26.25
N THR A 58 -31.17 -17.40 -25.36
CA THR A 58 -32.05 -16.23 -25.45
C THR A 58 -31.28 -14.92 -25.39
N ILE A 59 -30.38 -14.80 -24.40
CA ILE A 59 -29.51 -13.60 -24.25
C ILE A 59 -28.56 -13.48 -25.43
N ALA A 60 -28.00 -14.60 -25.90
CA ALA A 60 -27.08 -14.60 -27.04
C ALA A 60 -27.76 -14.17 -28.32
N ALA A 61 -29.00 -14.68 -28.61
CA ALA A 61 -29.75 -14.26 -29.78
C ALA A 61 -30.02 -12.76 -29.78
N GLN A 62 -30.40 -12.20 -28.63
CA GLN A 62 -30.58 -10.76 -28.45
C GLN A 62 -29.31 -9.97 -28.71
N LEU A 63 -28.16 -10.43 -28.22
CA LEU A 63 -26.86 -9.81 -28.48
C LEU A 63 -26.45 -9.91 -29.96
N GLN A 64 -26.68 -11.06 -30.60
CA GLN A 64 -26.40 -11.27 -32.02
C GLN A 64 -27.28 -10.37 -32.91
N GLU A 65 -28.55 -10.19 -32.62
CA GLU A 65 -29.42 -9.24 -33.31
C GLU A 65 -28.96 -7.81 -33.22
N MET A 66 -28.29 -7.46 -32.11
CA MET A 66 -27.70 -6.14 -31.89
C MET A 66 -26.31 -5.98 -32.50
N GLY A 67 -25.74 -7.00 -33.15
CA GLY A 67 -24.40 -6.97 -33.72
C GLY A 67 -23.30 -6.85 -32.67
N ALA A 68 -23.46 -7.50 -31.51
CA ALA A 68 -22.53 -7.39 -30.38
C ALA A 68 -21.30 -8.32 -30.49
N GLU A 69 -21.18 -9.13 -31.53
CA GLU A 69 -20.07 -10.07 -31.70
C GLU A 69 -18.71 -9.36 -31.63
N GLY A 70 -17.78 -9.91 -30.85
CA GLY A 70 -16.45 -9.35 -30.63
C GLY A 70 -16.40 -8.13 -29.71
N GLU A 71 -17.57 -7.61 -29.29
CA GLU A 71 -17.64 -6.47 -28.36
C GLU A 71 -17.51 -6.92 -26.90
N ARG A 72 -17.38 -5.94 -25.97
CA ARG A 72 -17.33 -6.15 -24.52
C ARG A 72 -18.67 -5.80 -23.91
N ALA A 73 -19.11 -6.64 -22.98
CA ALA A 73 -20.33 -6.43 -22.21
C ALA A 73 -20.02 -6.42 -20.70
N LEU A 74 -20.33 -5.31 -20.05
CA LEU A 74 -20.22 -5.18 -18.60
C LEU A 74 -21.38 -5.93 -17.93
N LEU A 75 -21.09 -6.85 -17.01
CA LEU A 75 -22.06 -7.62 -16.27
C LEU A 75 -22.30 -6.99 -14.90
N LEU A 76 -23.45 -6.34 -14.71
CA LEU A 76 -23.83 -5.67 -13.46
C LEU A 76 -25.04 -6.34 -12.83
N TYR A 77 -24.81 -7.30 -11.95
CA TYR A 77 -25.87 -8.06 -11.30
C TYR A 77 -25.72 -8.05 -9.78
N THR A 78 -26.82 -7.93 -9.08
CA THR A 78 -26.90 -8.36 -7.70
C THR A 78 -26.65 -9.88 -7.63
N PRO A 79 -26.18 -10.42 -6.50
CA PRO A 79 -25.95 -11.86 -6.39
C PRO A 79 -27.22 -12.65 -6.72
N GLY A 80 -27.15 -13.53 -7.72
CA GLY A 80 -28.29 -14.31 -8.25
C GLY A 80 -27.85 -15.18 -9.42
N LEU A 81 -28.77 -16.02 -9.93
CA LEU A 81 -28.51 -16.91 -11.08
C LEU A 81 -28.45 -16.15 -12.42
N GLU A 82 -29.07 -14.97 -12.51
CA GLU A 82 -29.10 -14.14 -13.72
C GLU A 82 -27.69 -13.77 -14.20
N PHE A 83 -26.73 -13.57 -13.26
CA PHE A 83 -25.34 -13.36 -13.62
C PHE A 83 -24.78 -14.53 -14.45
N ILE A 84 -25.13 -15.77 -14.07
CA ILE A 84 -24.63 -16.99 -14.72
C ILE A 84 -25.17 -17.09 -16.15
N SER A 85 -26.49 -16.87 -16.33
CA SER A 85 -27.08 -16.89 -17.67
C SER A 85 -26.53 -15.76 -18.56
N ALA A 86 -26.29 -14.58 -18.02
CA ALA A 86 -25.70 -13.46 -18.76
C ALA A 86 -24.24 -13.73 -19.16
N PHE A 87 -23.46 -14.34 -18.27
CA PHE A 87 -22.09 -14.74 -18.57
C PHE A 87 -22.05 -15.72 -19.75
N PHE A 88 -22.84 -16.80 -19.68
CA PHE A 88 -22.93 -17.76 -20.79
C PHE A 88 -23.58 -17.16 -22.04
N GLY A 89 -24.55 -16.26 -21.88
CA GLY A 89 -25.14 -15.52 -22.99
C GLY A 89 -24.11 -14.70 -23.77
N CYS A 90 -23.17 -14.06 -23.08
CA CYS A 90 -22.04 -13.41 -23.73
C CYS A 90 -21.18 -14.40 -24.51
N LEU A 91 -20.78 -15.51 -23.90
CA LEU A 91 -19.95 -16.53 -24.57
C LEU A 91 -20.67 -17.13 -25.81
N TYR A 92 -21.97 -17.36 -25.71
CA TYR A 92 -22.82 -17.88 -26.81
C TYR A 92 -23.01 -16.89 -27.94
N ALA A 93 -22.78 -15.61 -27.72
CA ALA A 93 -22.79 -14.54 -28.74
C ALA A 93 -21.40 -14.13 -29.22
N ASN A 94 -20.33 -14.79 -28.76
CA ASN A 94 -18.93 -14.36 -28.97
C ASN A 94 -18.70 -12.90 -28.50
N VAL A 95 -19.24 -12.57 -27.31
CA VAL A 95 -19.12 -11.28 -26.64
C VAL A 95 -18.22 -11.46 -25.43
N VAL A 96 -17.25 -10.58 -25.24
CA VAL A 96 -16.33 -10.62 -24.11
C VAL A 96 -17.06 -10.16 -22.86
N ALA A 97 -17.24 -11.06 -21.88
CA ALA A 97 -17.85 -10.71 -20.61
C ALA A 97 -16.90 -9.89 -19.73
N VAL A 98 -17.43 -8.87 -19.04
CA VAL A 98 -16.69 -8.04 -18.10
C VAL A 98 -17.44 -8.05 -16.77
N PRO A 99 -17.18 -9.04 -15.90
CA PRO A 99 -17.80 -9.12 -14.58
C PRO A 99 -17.43 -7.94 -13.69
N ALA A 100 -18.42 -7.24 -13.14
CA ALA A 100 -18.17 -6.13 -12.23
C ALA A 100 -19.20 -6.09 -11.10
N TYR A 101 -18.82 -5.51 -9.99
CA TYR A 101 -19.72 -5.34 -8.86
C TYR A 101 -20.67 -4.15 -9.09
N PRO A 102 -21.98 -4.30 -8.94
CA PRO A 102 -22.91 -3.19 -9.02
C PRO A 102 -22.67 -2.22 -7.87
N PRO A 103 -22.72 -0.90 -8.11
CA PRO A 103 -22.45 0.08 -7.07
C PRO A 103 -23.54 0.05 -6.02
N HIS A 104 -23.16 0.25 -4.76
CA HIS A 104 -24.11 0.25 -3.64
C HIS A 104 -24.99 1.51 -3.71
N PRO A 105 -26.35 1.39 -3.74
CA PRO A 105 -27.26 2.52 -3.97
C PRO A 105 -27.07 3.70 -2.99
N THR A 106 -26.70 3.40 -1.74
CA THR A 106 -26.54 4.42 -0.68
C THR A 106 -25.09 4.89 -0.51
N ARG A 107 -24.13 4.33 -1.28
CA ARG A 107 -22.69 4.67 -1.19
C ARG A 107 -22.08 4.81 -2.58
N LEU A 108 -22.79 5.47 -3.49
CA LEU A 108 -22.36 5.64 -4.88
C LEU A 108 -20.98 6.31 -4.95
N ASP A 109 -20.73 7.36 -4.17
CA ASP A 109 -19.46 8.10 -4.16
C ASP A 109 -18.23 7.22 -3.88
N ARG A 110 -18.39 6.14 -3.11
CA ARG A 110 -17.30 5.21 -2.79
C ARG A 110 -17.18 4.04 -3.78
N THR A 111 -18.28 3.63 -4.40
CA THR A 111 -18.33 2.39 -5.23
C THR A 111 -18.31 2.67 -6.72
N LEU A 112 -18.80 3.82 -7.15
CA LEU A 112 -18.89 4.20 -8.54
C LEU A 112 -17.54 4.48 -9.23
N PRO A 113 -16.54 5.11 -8.58
CA PRO A 113 -15.25 5.41 -9.23
C PRO A 113 -14.56 4.18 -9.80
N ARG A 114 -14.58 3.06 -9.08
CA ARG A 114 -14.00 1.80 -9.58
C ARG A 114 -14.76 1.24 -10.78
N LEU A 115 -16.10 1.29 -10.75
CA LEU A 115 -16.93 0.82 -11.85
C LEU A 115 -16.72 1.65 -13.11
N ARG A 116 -16.62 2.99 -12.95
CA ARG A 116 -16.30 3.91 -14.05
C ARG A 116 -14.95 3.59 -14.68
N ALA A 117 -13.92 3.37 -13.86
CA ALA A 117 -12.60 2.98 -14.34
C ALA A 117 -12.63 1.66 -15.12
N ILE A 118 -13.40 0.65 -14.66
CA ILE A 118 -13.57 -0.61 -15.39
C ILE A 118 -14.32 -0.41 -16.70
N ALA A 119 -15.39 0.39 -16.70
CA ALA A 119 -16.18 0.67 -17.90
C ALA A 119 -15.36 1.40 -18.96
N GLN A 120 -14.54 2.38 -18.53
CA GLN A 120 -13.65 3.13 -19.40
C GLN A 120 -12.52 2.25 -19.97
N ASP A 121 -11.81 1.51 -19.12
CA ASP A 121 -10.67 0.67 -19.54
C ASP A 121 -11.10 -0.49 -20.44
N SER A 122 -12.24 -1.13 -20.13
CA SER A 122 -12.80 -2.21 -20.97
C SER A 122 -13.36 -1.71 -22.29
N GLY A 123 -13.80 -0.45 -22.36
CA GLY A 123 -14.53 0.09 -23.49
C GLY A 123 -15.81 -0.69 -23.78
N ALA A 124 -16.52 -1.15 -22.75
CA ALA A 124 -17.72 -1.96 -22.89
C ALA A 124 -18.84 -1.16 -23.58
N ARG A 125 -19.33 -1.68 -24.70
CA ARG A 125 -20.45 -1.08 -25.47
C ARG A 125 -21.82 -1.52 -25.01
N PHE A 126 -21.88 -2.62 -24.26
CA PHE A 126 -23.09 -3.20 -23.72
C PHE A 126 -23.01 -3.34 -22.20
N ILE A 127 -24.13 -3.18 -21.53
CA ILE A 127 -24.28 -3.43 -20.10
C ILE A 127 -25.47 -4.38 -19.91
N LEU A 128 -25.17 -5.58 -19.46
CA LEU A 128 -26.18 -6.58 -19.14
C LEU A 128 -26.48 -6.51 -17.65
N THR A 129 -27.75 -6.47 -17.31
CA THR A 129 -28.19 -6.27 -15.92
C THR A 129 -29.64 -6.73 -15.73
N THR A 130 -30.18 -6.52 -14.52
CA THR A 130 -31.61 -6.68 -14.26
C THR A 130 -32.38 -5.40 -14.61
N ARG A 131 -33.69 -5.53 -14.88
CA ARG A 131 -34.59 -4.39 -15.17
C ARG A 131 -34.55 -3.35 -14.04
N ALA A 132 -34.46 -3.78 -12.80
CA ALA A 132 -34.39 -2.89 -11.65
C ALA A 132 -33.16 -1.97 -11.68
N LEU A 133 -32.02 -2.50 -12.09
CA LEU A 133 -30.78 -1.71 -12.23
C LEU A 133 -30.76 -0.90 -13.53
N ALA A 134 -31.28 -1.44 -14.64
CA ALA A 134 -31.38 -0.74 -15.92
C ALA A 134 -32.25 0.53 -15.83
N ASN A 135 -33.26 0.53 -14.96
CA ASN A 135 -34.14 1.68 -14.76
C ASN A 135 -33.61 2.67 -13.71
N ASN A 136 -32.44 2.44 -13.13
CA ASN A 136 -31.85 3.33 -12.12
C ASN A 136 -31.21 4.57 -12.74
N GLN A 137 -32.03 5.59 -13.01
CA GLN A 137 -31.59 6.86 -13.63
C GLN A 137 -30.48 7.57 -12.84
N LYS A 138 -30.47 7.45 -11.50
CA LYS A 138 -29.43 8.05 -10.66
C LYS A 138 -28.07 7.43 -10.93
N LEU A 139 -28.02 6.11 -11.10
CA LEU A 139 -26.79 5.40 -11.45
C LEU A 139 -26.29 5.83 -12.84
N ILE A 140 -27.19 5.85 -13.82
CA ILE A 140 -26.85 6.19 -15.21
C ILE A 140 -26.35 7.64 -15.31
N SER A 141 -27.01 8.58 -14.65
CA SER A 141 -26.65 10.00 -14.69
C SER A 141 -25.30 10.33 -14.02
N GLN A 142 -24.89 9.56 -13.03
CA GLN A 142 -23.63 9.74 -12.32
C GLN A 142 -22.44 8.98 -12.95
N ALA A 143 -22.68 8.20 -14.00
CA ALA A 143 -21.66 7.44 -14.72
C ALA A 143 -21.70 7.73 -16.23
N PRO A 144 -21.24 8.91 -16.69
CA PRO A 144 -21.32 9.31 -18.10
C PRO A 144 -20.59 8.33 -19.03
N GLU A 145 -19.56 7.64 -18.56
CA GLU A 145 -18.83 6.62 -19.31
C GLU A 145 -19.73 5.40 -19.65
N MET A 146 -20.75 5.16 -18.83
CA MET A 146 -21.70 4.08 -19.01
C MET A 146 -22.99 4.55 -19.74
N ALA A 147 -23.21 5.85 -19.83
CA ALA A 147 -24.40 6.41 -20.48
C ALA A 147 -24.41 6.18 -22.01
N ALA A 148 -23.23 6.07 -22.63
CA ALA A 148 -23.07 5.75 -24.05
C ALA A 148 -23.28 4.24 -24.37
N ALA A 149 -23.20 3.39 -23.35
CA ALA A 149 -23.38 1.95 -23.52
C ALA A 149 -24.86 1.57 -23.64
N ARG A 150 -25.14 0.49 -24.37
CA ARG A 150 -26.51 -0.03 -24.51
C ARG A 150 -26.85 -0.93 -23.32
N TRP A 151 -27.81 -0.52 -22.52
CA TRP A 151 -28.29 -1.26 -21.35
C TRP A 151 -29.32 -2.32 -21.76
N ILE A 152 -29.13 -3.56 -21.30
CA ILE A 152 -29.97 -4.71 -21.63
C ILE A 152 -30.40 -5.38 -20.33
N ALA A 153 -31.70 -5.41 -20.07
CA ALA A 153 -32.28 -6.17 -18.97
C ALA A 153 -32.49 -7.62 -19.40
N THR A 154 -31.83 -8.58 -18.75
CA THR A 154 -31.82 -9.98 -19.12
C THR A 154 -32.71 -10.87 -18.22
N ASP A 155 -33.24 -10.31 -17.15
CA ASP A 155 -34.13 -10.98 -16.18
C ASP A 155 -35.59 -11.20 -16.72
N GLN A 156 -35.91 -10.58 -17.84
CA GLN A 156 -37.17 -10.77 -18.54
C GLN A 156 -36.90 -10.93 -20.04
N PRO A 157 -36.43 -12.10 -20.47
CA PRO A 157 -36.17 -12.36 -21.88
C PRO A 157 -37.47 -12.36 -22.69
N ALA A 158 -37.40 -11.87 -23.92
CA ALA A 158 -38.51 -12.00 -24.84
C ALA A 158 -38.80 -13.49 -25.09
N GLU A 159 -40.06 -13.89 -25.04
CA GLU A 159 -40.47 -15.28 -25.33
C GLU A 159 -40.10 -15.63 -26.81
N ASP A 160 -39.57 -16.84 -27.06
CA ASP A 160 -39.25 -17.46 -28.36
C ASP A 160 -37.96 -16.99 -29.08
N ILE A 161 -37.21 -16.05 -28.59
CA ILE A 161 -35.99 -15.57 -29.26
C ILE A 161 -34.84 -16.61 -29.28
N ALA A 162 -34.82 -17.57 -28.35
CA ALA A 162 -33.78 -18.60 -28.27
C ALA A 162 -33.62 -19.45 -29.55
N SER A 163 -34.68 -19.58 -30.36
CA SER A 163 -34.63 -20.29 -31.63
C SER A 163 -33.83 -19.54 -32.71
N ASN A 164 -33.65 -18.24 -32.57
CA ASN A 164 -32.89 -17.40 -33.49
C ASN A 164 -31.39 -17.44 -33.23
N TRP A 165 -30.97 -18.05 -32.11
CA TRP A 165 -29.56 -18.15 -31.75
C TRP A 165 -28.78 -18.95 -32.79
N ARG A 166 -27.66 -18.39 -33.21
CA ARG A 166 -26.68 -19.04 -34.09
C ARG A 166 -25.42 -19.36 -33.32
N GLN A 167 -24.93 -20.60 -33.52
CA GLN A 167 -23.69 -20.99 -32.86
C GLN A 167 -22.52 -20.13 -33.36
N PRO A 168 -21.78 -19.46 -32.43
CA PRO A 168 -20.64 -18.61 -32.82
C PRO A 168 -19.44 -19.47 -33.26
N GLU A 169 -18.63 -18.90 -34.16
CA GLU A 169 -17.33 -19.48 -34.53
C GLU A 169 -16.28 -19.09 -33.44
N VAL A 170 -16.19 -19.92 -32.40
CA VAL A 170 -15.24 -19.71 -31.31
C VAL A 170 -14.26 -20.88 -31.19
N THR A 171 -13.04 -20.59 -30.80
CA THR A 171 -11.95 -21.57 -30.61
C THR A 171 -11.47 -21.56 -29.16
N ALA A 172 -10.56 -22.45 -28.83
CA ALA A 172 -9.89 -22.48 -27.55
C ALA A 172 -9.19 -21.16 -27.19
N GLU A 173 -8.67 -20.46 -28.18
CA GLU A 173 -7.94 -19.19 -28.02
C GLU A 173 -8.85 -17.95 -28.00
N THR A 174 -10.16 -18.12 -28.26
CA THR A 174 -11.11 -17.01 -28.22
C THR A 174 -11.19 -16.44 -26.80
N LEU A 175 -11.11 -15.10 -26.72
CA LEU A 175 -11.24 -14.35 -25.47
C LEU A 175 -12.63 -14.52 -24.87
N THR A 176 -12.73 -14.99 -23.65
CA THR A 176 -13.97 -15.25 -22.94
C THR A 176 -14.42 -14.06 -22.08
N PHE A 177 -13.53 -13.63 -21.19
CA PHE A 177 -13.85 -12.55 -20.29
C PHE A 177 -12.60 -11.80 -19.79
N LEU A 178 -12.82 -10.59 -19.28
CA LEU A 178 -11.83 -9.79 -18.61
C LEU A 178 -12.05 -9.83 -17.11
N GLN A 179 -11.12 -10.42 -16.38
CA GLN A 179 -11.14 -10.43 -14.90
C GLN A 179 -10.46 -9.19 -14.36
N TYR A 180 -11.23 -8.22 -13.85
CA TYR A 180 -10.67 -7.00 -13.28
C TYR A 180 -10.17 -7.21 -11.86
N THR A 181 -8.86 -7.10 -11.69
CA THR A 181 -8.19 -7.15 -10.37
C THR A 181 -8.01 -5.74 -9.82
N SER A 182 -7.86 -5.65 -8.49
CA SER A 182 -7.56 -4.39 -7.80
C SER A 182 -6.07 -4.07 -7.82
N GLY A 183 -5.45 -3.94 -8.98
CA GLY A 183 -4.00 -3.76 -9.10
C GLY A 183 -3.34 -2.98 -7.95
N SER A 184 -2.08 -3.30 -7.66
CA SER A 184 -1.28 -2.65 -6.60
C SER A 184 -1.14 -1.12 -6.75
N THR A 185 -1.39 -0.60 -7.95
CA THR A 185 -1.37 0.84 -8.28
C THR A 185 -2.72 1.54 -8.08
N GLY A 186 -3.74 0.84 -7.57
CA GLY A 186 -5.10 1.38 -7.36
C GLY A 186 -5.98 1.43 -8.61
N GLN A 187 -5.41 1.35 -9.81
CA GLN A 187 -6.16 1.27 -11.06
C GLN A 187 -6.56 -0.18 -11.36
N PRO A 188 -7.81 -0.46 -11.73
CA PRO A 188 -8.22 -1.81 -12.10
C PRO A 188 -7.54 -2.26 -13.41
N LYS A 189 -7.14 -3.55 -13.45
CA LYS A 189 -6.51 -4.17 -14.62
C LYS A 189 -7.35 -5.36 -15.06
N GLY A 190 -7.70 -5.42 -16.34
CA GLY A 190 -8.46 -6.51 -16.93
C GLY A 190 -7.53 -7.65 -17.37
N VAL A 191 -7.54 -8.77 -16.65
CA VAL A 191 -6.78 -9.98 -17.04
C VAL A 191 -7.53 -10.69 -18.16
N ILE A 192 -6.82 -11.00 -19.23
CA ILE A 192 -7.35 -11.61 -20.47
C ILE A 192 -7.43 -13.13 -20.33
N ASN A 193 -8.63 -13.69 -20.25
CA ASN A 193 -8.86 -15.14 -20.14
C ASN A 193 -9.47 -15.71 -21.41
N THR A 194 -8.89 -16.80 -21.92
CA THR A 194 -9.40 -17.57 -23.07
C THR A 194 -10.12 -18.84 -22.62
N HIS A 195 -10.84 -19.50 -23.52
CA HIS A 195 -11.43 -20.81 -23.23
C HIS A 195 -10.34 -21.83 -22.85
N ALA A 196 -9.17 -21.79 -23.50
CA ALA A 196 -8.04 -22.68 -23.21
C ALA A 196 -7.54 -22.50 -21.77
N ASN A 197 -7.33 -21.26 -21.33
CA ASN A 197 -6.89 -20.99 -19.96
C ASN A 197 -7.87 -21.58 -18.93
N LEU A 198 -9.17 -21.30 -19.10
CA LEU A 198 -10.22 -21.75 -18.20
C LEU A 198 -10.31 -23.27 -18.15
N LEU A 199 -10.42 -23.94 -19.29
CA LEU A 199 -10.56 -25.39 -19.35
C LEU A 199 -9.30 -26.12 -18.83
N HIS A 200 -8.11 -25.56 -19.06
CA HIS A 200 -6.87 -26.11 -18.48
C HIS A 200 -6.90 -25.98 -16.96
N ASN A 201 -7.26 -24.82 -16.42
CA ASN A 201 -7.33 -24.58 -14.99
C ASN A 201 -8.37 -25.45 -14.32
N GLU A 202 -9.52 -25.69 -14.95
CA GLU A 202 -10.57 -26.58 -14.46
C GLU A 202 -10.12 -28.05 -14.44
N ARG A 203 -9.34 -28.49 -15.44
CA ARG A 203 -8.72 -29.82 -15.41
C ARG A 203 -7.72 -29.96 -14.28
N LEU A 204 -6.93 -28.91 -14.02
CA LEU A 204 -5.99 -28.87 -12.91
C LEU A 204 -6.71 -28.94 -11.55
N ILE A 205 -7.76 -28.16 -11.36
CA ILE A 205 -8.61 -28.20 -10.17
C ILE A 205 -9.24 -29.61 -10.01
N ALA A 206 -9.81 -30.16 -11.07
CA ALA A 206 -10.42 -31.49 -11.04
C ALA A 206 -9.42 -32.59 -10.65
N GLN A 207 -8.22 -32.54 -11.21
CA GLN A 207 -7.14 -33.48 -10.85
C GLN A 207 -6.75 -33.36 -9.38
N ARG A 208 -6.52 -32.12 -8.92
CA ARG A 208 -6.03 -31.85 -7.57
C ARG A 208 -7.09 -32.08 -6.50
N PHE A 209 -8.34 -31.72 -6.76
CA PHE A 209 -9.48 -31.99 -5.85
C PHE A 209 -10.02 -33.42 -5.95
N GLY A 210 -9.60 -34.18 -6.97
CA GLY A 210 -10.18 -35.50 -7.26
C GLY A 210 -11.67 -35.43 -7.52
N SER A 211 -12.11 -34.42 -8.29
CA SER A 211 -13.53 -34.14 -8.56
C SER A 211 -14.08 -35.05 -9.64
N ASP A 212 -15.36 -35.45 -9.49
CA ASP A 212 -16.13 -36.14 -10.50
C ASP A 212 -17.58 -35.58 -10.55
N SER A 213 -18.46 -36.22 -11.29
CA SER A 213 -19.85 -35.77 -11.43
C SER A 213 -20.69 -35.96 -10.16
N SER A 214 -20.22 -36.61 -9.13
CA SER A 214 -20.92 -36.80 -7.86
C SER A 214 -20.74 -35.65 -6.87
N ILE A 215 -19.78 -34.73 -7.12
CA ILE A 215 -19.56 -33.59 -6.23
C ILE A 215 -20.80 -32.71 -6.12
N HIS A 216 -20.93 -32.04 -4.98
CA HIS A 216 -21.84 -30.92 -4.80
C HIS A 216 -21.07 -29.73 -4.24
N VAL A 217 -21.04 -28.63 -4.99
CA VAL A 217 -20.37 -27.41 -4.56
C VAL A 217 -21.33 -26.55 -3.76
N VAL A 218 -20.87 -26.00 -2.63
CA VAL A 218 -21.60 -24.98 -1.87
C VAL A 218 -20.74 -23.71 -1.83
N GLY A 219 -21.29 -22.58 -2.30
CA GLY A 219 -20.51 -21.34 -2.44
C GLY A 219 -21.27 -20.11 -1.96
N TRP A 220 -20.50 -19.16 -1.43
CA TRP A 220 -20.97 -17.83 -1.02
C TRP A 220 -20.10 -16.71 -1.61
N LEU A 221 -19.03 -17.07 -2.32
CA LEU A 221 -18.08 -16.11 -2.89
C LEU A 221 -18.73 -15.27 -4.00
N PRO A 222 -18.31 -13.99 -4.17
CA PRO A 222 -18.85 -13.13 -5.22
C PRO A 222 -18.59 -13.69 -6.61
N LEU A 223 -19.61 -13.75 -7.46
CA LEU A 223 -19.53 -14.35 -8.80
C LEU A 223 -18.72 -13.49 -9.80
N PHE A 224 -18.51 -12.20 -9.51
CA PHE A 224 -17.63 -11.34 -10.30
C PHE A 224 -16.13 -11.49 -9.93
N HIS A 225 -15.80 -12.33 -8.95
CA HIS A 225 -14.45 -12.67 -8.52
C HIS A 225 -14.05 -14.04 -9.07
N ASP A 226 -12.77 -14.23 -9.40
CA ASP A 226 -12.23 -15.47 -9.97
C ASP A 226 -12.62 -16.73 -9.16
N MET A 227 -12.40 -16.75 -7.84
CA MET A 227 -12.79 -17.89 -7.00
C MET A 227 -14.30 -18.18 -7.05
N GLY A 228 -15.15 -17.15 -7.12
CA GLY A 228 -16.61 -17.32 -7.19
C GLY A 228 -17.06 -17.81 -8.56
N LEU A 229 -16.51 -17.22 -9.63
CA LEU A 229 -16.88 -17.60 -11.00
C LEU A 229 -16.28 -18.97 -11.39
N ILE A 230 -14.97 -19.11 -11.27
CA ILE A 230 -14.27 -20.32 -11.71
C ILE A 230 -14.55 -21.48 -10.73
N GLY A 231 -14.29 -21.27 -9.44
CA GLY A 231 -14.44 -22.34 -8.44
C GLY A 231 -15.88 -22.77 -8.15
N ASN A 232 -16.86 -21.84 -8.15
CA ASN A 232 -18.22 -22.17 -7.74
C ASN A 232 -19.20 -22.28 -8.91
N VAL A 233 -18.89 -21.68 -10.09
CA VAL A 233 -19.78 -21.79 -11.27
C VAL A 233 -19.17 -22.70 -12.32
N LEU A 234 -17.96 -22.44 -12.79
CA LEU A 234 -17.39 -23.22 -13.89
C LEU A 234 -16.99 -24.64 -13.45
N HIS A 235 -16.43 -24.81 -12.26
CA HIS A 235 -15.98 -26.13 -11.79
C HIS A 235 -17.12 -27.17 -11.74
N PRO A 236 -18.27 -26.94 -11.07
CA PRO A 236 -19.39 -27.90 -11.10
C PRO A 236 -19.95 -28.12 -12.51
N LEU A 237 -19.99 -27.10 -13.38
CA LEU A 237 -20.36 -27.25 -14.78
C LEU A 237 -19.42 -28.21 -15.51
N CYS A 238 -18.11 -28.02 -15.35
CA CYS A 238 -17.08 -28.88 -15.94
C CYS A 238 -17.23 -30.33 -15.51
N MET A 239 -17.57 -30.55 -14.27
CA MET A 239 -17.82 -31.91 -13.74
C MET A 239 -19.22 -32.46 -14.11
N GLY A 240 -20.15 -31.65 -14.62
CA GLY A 240 -21.53 -32.01 -14.81
C GLY A 240 -22.26 -32.27 -13.48
N ALA A 241 -21.89 -31.55 -12.45
CA ALA A 241 -22.35 -31.65 -11.07
C ALA A 241 -23.30 -30.49 -10.74
N SER A 242 -23.75 -30.39 -9.50
CA SER A 242 -24.64 -29.32 -9.06
C SER A 242 -23.94 -28.37 -8.06
N CYS A 243 -24.45 -27.13 -8.00
CA CYS A 243 -23.95 -26.11 -7.06
C CYS A 243 -25.11 -25.45 -6.31
N THR A 244 -24.88 -25.18 -5.03
CA THR A 244 -25.73 -24.31 -4.19
C THR A 244 -25.01 -23.06 -3.82
N LEU A 245 -25.61 -21.90 -4.13
CA LEU A 245 -25.02 -20.58 -3.95
C LEU A 245 -25.86 -19.75 -2.97
N MET A 246 -25.18 -18.81 -2.30
CA MET A 246 -25.82 -17.73 -1.54
C MET A 246 -25.03 -16.44 -1.72
N SER A 247 -25.63 -15.31 -1.35
CA SER A 247 -24.94 -14.03 -1.44
C SER A 247 -23.82 -13.91 -0.39
N PRO A 248 -22.71 -13.19 -0.69
CA PRO A 248 -21.68 -12.88 0.31
C PRO A 248 -22.25 -12.15 1.53
N LEU A 249 -23.26 -11.31 1.33
CA LEU A 249 -23.91 -10.59 2.42
C LEU A 249 -24.64 -11.53 3.38
N ALA A 250 -25.31 -12.58 2.86
CA ALA A 250 -25.99 -13.56 3.68
C ALA A 250 -25.03 -14.33 4.60
N PHE A 251 -23.84 -14.68 4.07
CA PHE A 251 -22.76 -15.25 4.85
C PHE A 251 -22.25 -14.27 5.93
N LEU A 252 -21.92 -13.03 5.56
CA LEU A 252 -21.37 -12.03 6.51
C LEU A 252 -22.35 -11.66 7.64
N GLN A 253 -23.66 -11.66 7.36
CA GLN A 253 -24.70 -11.42 8.36
C GLN A 253 -24.77 -12.55 9.40
N ARG A 254 -24.73 -13.80 8.94
CA ARG A 254 -24.75 -15.00 9.79
C ARG A 254 -23.91 -16.12 9.15
N PRO A 255 -22.65 -16.25 9.54
CA PRO A 255 -21.70 -17.21 8.92
C PRO A 255 -22.17 -18.66 8.97
N MET A 256 -22.94 -19.02 9.96
CA MET A 256 -23.47 -20.37 10.13
C MET A 256 -24.37 -20.82 8.97
N ARG A 257 -24.99 -19.90 8.21
CA ARG A 257 -25.76 -20.21 7.00
C ARG A 257 -24.96 -21.01 5.97
N TRP A 258 -23.66 -20.72 5.86
CA TRP A 258 -22.75 -21.45 4.98
C TRP A 258 -22.63 -22.92 5.40
N LEU A 259 -22.41 -23.18 6.69
CA LEU A 259 -22.27 -24.53 7.23
C LEU A 259 -23.62 -25.28 7.21
N GLU A 260 -24.72 -24.58 7.49
CA GLU A 260 -26.08 -25.12 7.35
C GLU A 260 -26.36 -25.57 5.90
N ALA A 261 -25.94 -24.79 4.91
CA ALA A 261 -26.08 -25.16 3.50
C ALA A 261 -25.22 -26.38 3.13
N ILE A 262 -23.97 -26.47 3.62
CA ILE A 262 -23.12 -27.65 3.43
C ILE A 262 -23.79 -28.90 4.04
N SER A 263 -24.26 -28.78 5.27
CA SER A 263 -24.91 -29.85 6.00
C SER A 263 -26.19 -30.32 5.27
N ASN A 264 -27.10 -29.40 4.95
CA ASN A 264 -28.41 -29.72 4.39
C ASN A 264 -28.32 -30.26 2.97
N PHE A 265 -27.43 -29.70 2.13
CA PHE A 265 -27.28 -30.10 0.72
C PHE A 265 -26.13 -31.08 0.51
N ARG A 266 -25.55 -31.60 1.58
CA ARG A 266 -24.43 -32.55 1.58
C ARG A 266 -23.29 -32.07 0.67
N GLY A 267 -22.84 -30.81 0.87
CA GLY A 267 -21.77 -30.21 0.11
C GLY A 267 -20.47 -30.99 0.29
N SER A 268 -19.85 -31.40 -0.81
CA SER A 268 -18.57 -32.11 -0.78
C SER A 268 -17.37 -31.20 -1.03
N ILE A 269 -17.57 -30.11 -1.75
CA ILE A 269 -16.56 -29.08 -2.03
C ILE A 269 -17.12 -27.73 -1.63
N SER A 270 -16.39 -27.03 -0.81
CA SER A 270 -16.69 -25.65 -0.40
C SER A 270 -15.45 -25.00 0.17
N GLY A 271 -15.43 -23.67 0.26
CA GLY A 271 -14.33 -22.97 0.88
C GLY A 271 -14.39 -21.47 0.72
N GLY A 272 -13.27 -20.83 1.08
CA GLY A 272 -13.13 -19.39 1.02
C GLY A 272 -11.82 -18.93 1.64
N PRO A 273 -11.64 -17.61 1.81
CA PRO A 273 -10.49 -17.05 2.51
C PRO A 273 -10.43 -17.49 3.97
N ASN A 274 -9.23 -17.45 4.54
CA ASN A 274 -8.93 -17.88 5.91
C ASN A 274 -9.82 -17.21 6.98
N PHE A 275 -10.18 -15.92 6.79
CA PHE A 275 -11.08 -15.21 7.71
C PHE A 275 -12.47 -15.85 7.82
N ALA A 276 -12.94 -16.52 6.78
CA ALA A 276 -14.27 -17.11 6.79
C ALA A 276 -14.38 -18.29 7.76
N TYR A 277 -13.35 -19.10 7.83
CA TYR A 277 -13.24 -20.20 8.79
C TYR A 277 -13.15 -19.67 10.23
N ASP A 278 -12.31 -18.66 10.47
CA ASP A 278 -12.20 -18.02 11.78
C ASP A 278 -13.53 -17.39 12.23
N LEU A 279 -14.23 -16.74 11.30
CA LEU A 279 -15.53 -16.11 11.58
C LEU A 279 -16.60 -17.14 11.98
N CYS A 280 -16.64 -18.29 11.30
CA CYS A 280 -17.55 -19.39 11.67
C CYS A 280 -17.23 -19.94 13.06
N ALA A 281 -15.95 -20.25 13.33
CA ALA A 281 -15.56 -20.81 14.62
C ALA A 281 -15.86 -19.87 15.81
N ARG A 282 -15.66 -18.57 15.63
CA ARG A 282 -15.95 -17.56 16.67
C ARG A 282 -17.44 -17.27 16.88
N LYS A 283 -18.27 -17.50 15.86
CA LYS A 283 -19.71 -17.19 15.91
C LYS A 283 -20.59 -18.40 16.19
N ALA A 284 -20.03 -19.60 16.17
CA ALA A 284 -20.75 -20.82 16.45
C ALA A 284 -21.37 -20.81 17.85
N GLN A 285 -22.65 -21.22 17.93
CA GLN A 285 -23.37 -21.37 19.19
C GLN A 285 -23.62 -22.86 19.46
N PRO A 286 -23.61 -23.35 20.71
CA PRO A 286 -23.79 -24.77 21.01
C PRO A 286 -25.01 -25.40 20.35
N HIS A 287 -26.16 -24.73 20.37
CA HIS A 287 -27.43 -25.22 19.78
C HIS A 287 -27.40 -25.28 18.25
N GLU A 288 -26.49 -24.55 17.56
CA GLU A 288 -26.29 -24.63 16.13
C GLU A 288 -25.43 -25.84 15.78
N LEU A 289 -24.39 -26.13 16.56
CA LEU A 289 -23.51 -27.28 16.36
C LEU A 289 -24.27 -28.63 16.41
N GLU A 290 -25.24 -28.77 17.31
CA GLU A 290 -26.07 -29.99 17.44
C GLU A 290 -26.87 -30.35 16.17
N ARG A 291 -27.06 -29.40 15.26
CA ARG A 291 -27.89 -29.56 14.04
C ARG A 291 -27.07 -29.74 12.77
N LEU A 292 -25.72 -29.63 12.86
CA LEU A 292 -24.84 -29.71 11.71
C LEU A 292 -24.31 -31.12 11.49
N ASP A 293 -24.28 -31.54 10.21
CA ASP A 293 -23.55 -32.71 9.73
C ASP A 293 -22.61 -32.27 8.60
N LEU A 294 -21.34 -32.10 8.91
CA LEU A 294 -20.29 -31.68 7.97
C LEU A 294 -19.50 -32.87 7.42
N SER A 295 -19.90 -34.10 7.69
CA SER A 295 -19.20 -35.33 7.28
C SER A 295 -19.06 -35.49 5.76
N SER A 296 -19.94 -34.83 4.98
CA SER A 296 -19.88 -34.82 3.52
C SER A 296 -18.80 -33.90 2.94
N TRP A 297 -18.29 -32.96 3.72
CA TRP A 297 -17.32 -31.97 3.26
C TRP A 297 -15.94 -32.58 3.08
N ALA A 298 -15.57 -32.86 1.85
CA ALA A 298 -14.33 -33.57 1.50
C ALA A 298 -13.19 -32.63 1.10
N VAL A 299 -13.51 -31.45 0.57
CA VAL A 299 -12.51 -30.42 0.18
C VAL A 299 -12.95 -29.07 0.72
N ALA A 300 -12.29 -28.64 1.79
CA ALA A 300 -12.45 -27.33 2.42
C ALA A 300 -11.32 -26.41 1.95
N TYR A 301 -11.44 -25.87 0.70
CA TYR A 301 -10.36 -25.06 0.14
C TYR A 301 -10.19 -23.74 0.89
N ASN A 302 -8.93 -23.43 1.24
CA ASN A 302 -8.56 -22.22 1.97
C ASN A 302 -7.41 -21.52 1.21
N GLY A 303 -7.67 -20.30 0.72
CA GLY A 303 -6.70 -19.58 -0.08
C GLY A 303 -7.05 -18.11 -0.25
N SER A 304 -6.43 -17.45 -1.24
CA SER A 304 -6.68 -16.05 -1.56
C SER A 304 -6.10 -15.02 -0.55
N GLU A 305 -5.72 -15.45 0.62
CA GLU A 305 -4.97 -14.71 1.65
C GLU A 305 -4.07 -15.70 2.42
N PRO A 306 -3.14 -15.22 3.27
CA PRO A 306 -2.28 -16.12 4.04
C PRO A 306 -3.09 -17.11 4.88
N VAL A 307 -2.85 -18.40 4.65
CA VAL A 307 -3.50 -19.48 5.39
C VAL A 307 -2.79 -19.67 6.73
N ARG A 308 -3.55 -19.70 7.83
CA ARG A 308 -3.02 -19.77 9.20
C ARG A 308 -3.35 -21.12 9.86
N LYS A 309 -2.33 -21.74 10.42
CA LYS A 309 -2.47 -23.02 11.16
C LYS A 309 -3.49 -22.90 12.30
N ASP A 310 -3.41 -21.83 13.09
CA ASP A 310 -4.26 -21.62 14.27
C ASP A 310 -5.75 -21.43 13.89
N THR A 311 -6.01 -20.81 12.76
CA THR A 311 -7.39 -20.69 12.22
C THR A 311 -7.94 -22.06 11.87
N MET A 312 -7.15 -22.88 11.16
CA MET A 312 -7.59 -24.23 10.77
C MET A 312 -7.77 -25.13 12.00
N ALA A 313 -6.85 -25.07 12.97
CA ALA A 313 -6.97 -25.82 14.21
C ALA A 313 -8.24 -25.44 14.98
N ARG A 314 -8.47 -24.14 15.23
CA ARG A 314 -9.66 -23.65 15.92
C ARG A 314 -10.96 -24.06 15.22
N PHE A 315 -10.99 -23.99 13.90
CA PHE A 315 -12.16 -24.41 13.14
C PHE A 315 -12.38 -25.91 13.26
N ALA A 316 -11.32 -26.72 13.12
CA ALA A 316 -11.40 -28.18 13.27
C ALA A 316 -11.91 -28.55 14.66
N ASP A 317 -11.30 -28.03 15.73
CA ASP A 317 -11.71 -28.29 17.12
C ASP A 317 -13.18 -27.91 17.37
N THR A 318 -13.66 -26.80 16.77
CA THR A 318 -15.05 -26.35 16.92
C THR A 318 -16.05 -27.26 16.22
N PHE A 319 -15.70 -27.79 15.03
CA PHE A 319 -16.66 -28.51 14.17
C PHE A 319 -16.38 -30.01 14.04
N GLU A 320 -15.35 -30.56 14.70
CA GLU A 320 -15.14 -32.01 14.82
C GLU A 320 -16.39 -32.74 15.35
N PRO A 321 -17.09 -32.23 16.40
CA PRO A 321 -18.33 -32.87 16.86
C PRO A 321 -19.46 -32.88 15.82
N CYS A 322 -19.39 -32.00 14.82
CA CYS A 322 -20.32 -31.96 13.69
C CYS A 322 -19.86 -32.86 12.52
N GLY A 323 -18.83 -33.66 12.68
CA GLY A 323 -18.31 -34.54 11.63
C GLY A 323 -17.34 -33.88 10.64
N PHE A 324 -16.86 -32.65 10.89
CA PHE A 324 -15.80 -32.05 10.09
C PHE A 324 -14.47 -32.78 10.37
N ARG A 325 -13.77 -33.11 9.30
CA ARG A 325 -12.48 -33.82 9.39
C ARG A 325 -11.34 -32.86 9.08
N PRO A 326 -10.30 -32.76 9.95
CA PRO A 326 -9.16 -31.89 9.70
C PRO A 326 -8.48 -32.12 8.34
N GLU A 327 -8.51 -33.36 7.83
CA GLU A 327 -7.97 -33.75 6.53
C GLU A 327 -8.75 -33.16 5.34
N ALA A 328 -9.97 -32.68 5.58
CA ALA A 328 -10.74 -31.97 4.56
C ALA A 328 -10.16 -30.59 4.21
N PHE A 329 -9.36 -29.99 5.10
CA PHE A 329 -8.70 -28.73 4.78
C PHE A 329 -7.79 -28.86 3.57
N TYR A 330 -7.96 -27.92 2.66
CA TYR A 330 -7.23 -27.88 1.40
C TYR A 330 -6.62 -26.49 1.18
N PRO A 331 -5.47 -26.18 1.83
CA PRO A 331 -4.73 -24.96 1.54
C PRO A 331 -4.32 -24.91 0.08
N CYS A 332 -4.55 -23.76 -0.57
CA CYS A 332 -4.24 -23.56 -1.97
C CYS A 332 -3.77 -22.14 -2.26
N TYR A 333 -3.01 -22.00 -3.35
CA TYR A 333 -2.54 -20.73 -3.85
C TYR A 333 -2.99 -20.51 -5.29
N GLY A 334 -3.30 -19.26 -5.61
CA GLY A 334 -3.68 -18.86 -6.94
C GLY A 334 -3.94 -17.37 -7.06
N LEU A 335 -4.04 -16.91 -8.31
CA LEU A 335 -4.26 -15.52 -8.68
C LEU A 335 -4.94 -15.43 -10.04
N ALA A 336 -5.61 -14.31 -10.30
CA ALA A 336 -6.35 -14.09 -11.56
C ALA A 336 -5.45 -14.13 -12.80
N GLU A 337 -4.20 -13.70 -12.69
CA GLU A 337 -3.19 -13.71 -13.75
C GLU A 337 -2.81 -15.14 -14.17
N ALA A 338 -3.03 -16.15 -13.32
CA ALA A 338 -2.93 -17.57 -13.65
C ALA A 338 -4.32 -18.24 -13.77
N THR A 339 -5.31 -17.48 -14.23
CA THR A 339 -6.72 -17.84 -14.32
C THR A 339 -7.37 -17.95 -12.93
N LEU A 340 -6.93 -18.88 -12.07
CA LEU A 340 -7.29 -19.00 -10.66
C LEU A 340 -6.27 -19.84 -9.91
N PHE A 341 -6.24 -21.14 -10.11
CA PHE A 341 -5.56 -22.13 -9.29
C PHE A 341 -4.14 -22.39 -9.79
N VAL A 342 -3.15 -22.36 -8.89
CA VAL A 342 -1.74 -22.62 -9.18
C VAL A 342 -1.24 -23.85 -8.45
N THR A 343 -1.40 -23.93 -7.11
CA THR A 343 -1.01 -25.06 -6.29
C THR A 343 -2.08 -25.40 -5.27
N GLY A 344 -2.10 -26.64 -4.81
CA GLY A 344 -2.98 -27.09 -3.76
C GLY A 344 -2.44 -28.27 -3.00
N ALA A 345 -2.94 -28.44 -1.78
CA ALA A 345 -2.57 -29.53 -0.88
C ALA A 345 -2.83 -30.92 -1.50
N ASP A 346 -2.35 -31.97 -0.88
CA ASP A 346 -2.75 -33.33 -1.22
C ASP A 346 -4.10 -33.65 -0.55
N ARG A 347 -5.10 -34.01 -1.36
CA ARG A 347 -6.41 -34.41 -0.86
C ARG A 347 -6.37 -35.61 0.08
N ASN A 348 -5.36 -36.46 -0.04
CA ASN A 348 -5.26 -37.72 0.69
C ASN A 348 -4.39 -37.64 1.95
N ALA A 349 -3.86 -36.44 2.25
CA ALA A 349 -3.01 -36.17 3.38
C ALA A 349 -3.50 -34.93 4.16
N PRO A 350 -3.25 -34.85 5.47
CA PRO A 350 -3.53 -33.63 6.23
C PRO A 350 -2.64 -32.49 5.71
N PRO A 351 -3.07 -31.22 5.94
CA PRO A 351 -2.26 -30.06 5.58
C PRO A 351 -0.84 -30.12 6.13
N SER A 352 0.13 -29.78 5.31
CA SER A 352 1.55 -29.78 5.65
C SER A 352 1.96 -28.42 6.24
N TYR A 353 2.87 -28.44 7.24
CA TYR A 353 3.34 -27.25 7.94
C TYR A 353 4.87 -27.24 8.02
N ARG A 354 5.46 -26.05 7.97
CA ARG A 354 6.90 -25.89 8.21
C ARG A 354 7.13 -24.84 9.29
N THR A 355 7.88 -25.19 10.33
CA THR A 355 8.24 -24.27 11.41
C THR A 355 9.69 -23.85 11.23
N VAL A 356 9.90 -22.53 11.01
CA VAL A 356 11.19 -21.95 10.65
C VAL A 356 11.58 -20.84 11.62
N LYS A 357 12.87 -20.52 11.70
CA LYS A 357 13.38 -19.39 12.47
C LYS A 357 12.92 -18.08 11.85
N ALA A 358 12.22 -17.25 12.60
CA ALA A 358 11.67 -15.99 12.09
C ALA A 358 12.77 -15.01 11.65
N GLU A 359 13.86 -14.86 12.42
CA GLU A 359 14.98 -13.96 12.09
C GLU A 359 15.68 -14.33 10.77
N GLU A 360 15.81 -15.63 10.48
CA GLU A 360 16.44 -16.07 9.24
C GLU A 360 15.49 -15.90 8.04
N LEU A 361 14.19 -16.10 8.27
CA LEU A 361 13.18 -15.84 7.25
C LEU A 361 13.15 -14.34 6.84
N GLU A 362 13.38 -13.43 7.78
CA GLU A 362 13.52 -11.99 7.52
C GLU A 362 14.75 -11.66 6.65
N ARG A 363 15.73 -12.56 6.60
CA ARG A 363 16.92 -12.49 5.72
C ARG A 363 16.76 -13.31 4.45
N ASN A 364 15.54 -13.72 4.13
CA ASN A 364 15.20 -14.60 3.01
C ASN A 364 15.81 -16.02 3.11
N LEU A 365 16.19 -16.49 4.30
CA LEU A 365 16.72 -17.82 4.53
C LEU A 365 15.70 -18.69 5.25
N VAL A 366 15.52 -19.92 4.79
CA VAL A 366 14.58 -20.90 5.36
C VAL A 366 15.35 -21.91 6.18
N ILE A 367 15.40 -21.72 7.49
CA ILE A 367 16.07 -22.59 8.44
C ILE A 367 15.03 -23.14 9.42
N ASP A 368 14.97 -24.48 9.57
CA ASP A 368 14.07 -25.11 10.51
C ASP A 368 14.35 -24.66 11.95
N ALA A 369 13.30 -24.35 12.66
CA ALA A 369 13.36 -24.01 14.07
C ALA A 369 13.30 -25.26 14.94
N ALA A 370 13.89 -25.19 16.13
CA ALA A 370 13.74 -26.25 17.13
C ALA A 370 12.27 -26.32 17.60
N PRO A 371 11.79 -27.51 18.04
CA PRO A 371 10.39 -27.70 18.44
C PRO A 371 9.86 -26.76 19.53
N ASN A 372 10.75 -26.18 20.35
CA ASN A 372 10.40 -25.29 21.48
C ASN A 372 10.94 -23.86 21.30
N ASP A 373 11.28 -23.48 20.10
CA ASP A 373 11.75 -22.12 19.79
C ASP A 373 10.57 -21.14 19.84
N SER A 374 10.57 -20.25 20.82
CA SER A 374 9.51 -19.26 21.00
C SER A 374 9.48 -18.19 19.91
N ALA A 375 10.58 -18.03 19.17
CA ALA A 375 10.71 -17.09 18.04
C ALA A 375 10.47 -17.79 16.68
N ALA A 376 9.95 -19.02 16.70
CA ALA A 376 9.69 -19.76 15.46
C ALA A 376 8.37 -19.33 14.80
N LYS A 377 8.38 -19.32 13.47
CA LYS A 377 7.19 -19.06 12.64
C LYS A 377 6.75 -20.34 11.94
N THR A 378 5.46 -20.68 12.06
CA THR A 378 4.88 -21.82 11.33
C THR A 378 4.16 -21.32 10.07
N LEU A 379 4.59 -21.86 8.92
CA LEU A 379 3.99 -21.59 7.62
C LEU A 379 3.18 -22.80 7.16
N VAL A 380 2.10 -22.54 6.44
CA VAL A 380 1.23 -23.58 5.88
C VAL A 380 1.62 -23.79 4.43
N SER A 381 1.83 -25.05 4.04
CA SER A 381 2.03 -25.41 2.64
C SER A 381 0.78 -25.15 1.83
N THR A 382 0.92 -24.53 0.68
CA THR A 382 -0.12 -24.43 -0.34
C THR A 382 -0.01 -25.55 -1.38
N GLY A 383 0.79 -26.57 -1.10
CA GLY A 383 0.90 -27.82 -1.84
C GLY A 383 1.63 -27.69 -3.18
N GLN A 384 1.24 -28.53 -4.12
CA GLN A 384 1.93 -28.74 -5.38
C GLN A 384 1.05 -28.35 -6.57
N THR A 385 1.68 -28.11 -7.73
CA THR A 385 0.99 -27.89 -9.01
C THR A 385 0.83 -29.22 -9.79
N GLY A 386 0.36 -29.14 -11.03
CA GLY A 386 0.17 -30.30 -11.93
C GLY A 386 -0.09 -29.91 -13.39
N LEU A 387 -0.38 -30.90 -14.24
CA LEU A 387 -0.80 -30.72 -15.66
C LEU A 387 0.06 -29.75 -16.47
N GLY A 388 1.41 -29.88 -16.38
CA GLY A 388 2.32 -29.06 -17.17
C GLY A 388 2.47 -27.62 -16.68
N GLN A 389 1.80 -27.23 -15.60
CA GLN A 389 2.07 -25.97 -14.95
C GLN A 389 3.34 -26.09 -14.10
N ARG A 390 4.18 -25.06 -14.12
CA ARG A 390 5.46 -25.02 -13.40
C ARG A 390 5.49 -23.83 -12.47
N VAL A 391 6.03 -24.02 -11.27
CA VAL A 391 6.30 -22.99 -10.29
C VAL A 391 7.80 -22.95 -10.04
N MET A 392 8.37 -21.75 -10.03
CA MET A 392 9.79 -21.51 -9.76
C MET A 392 9.91 -20.40 -8.71
N ILE A 393 10.89 -20.54 -7.84
CA ILE A 393 11.28 -19.46 -6.91
C ILE A 393 12.48 -18.75 -7.53
N VAL A 394 12.33 -17.46 -7.78
CA VAL A 394 13.28 -16.68 -8.57
C VAL A 394 13.82 -15.53 -7.75
N ASN A 395 15.12 -15.33 -7.80
CA ASN A 395 15.78 -14.16 -7.24
C ASN A 395 15.47 -12.95 -8.13
N THR A 396 14.90 -11.91 -7.56
CA THR A 396 14.41 -10.71 -8.28
C THR A 396 15.52 -9.90 -8.94
N ASP A 397 16.74 -9.97 -8.42
CA ASP A 397 17.89 -9.19 -8.89
C ASP A 397 18.63 -9.89 -10.02
N THR A 398 18.82 -11.22 -9.89
CA THR A 398 19.59 -12.01 -10.88
C THR A 398 18.72 -12.67 -11.93
N LEU A 399 17.40 -12.70 -11.74
CA LEU A 399 16.41 -13.40 -12.55
C LEU A 399 16.76 -14.90 -12.74
N SER A 400 17.40 -15.48 -11.73
CA SER A 400 17.82 -16.88 -11.73
C SER A 400 17.05 -17.64 -10.66
N PRO A 401 16.87 -18.96 -10.79
CA PRO A 401 16.29 -19.77 -9.75
C PRO A 401 17.04 -19.59 -8.42
N CYS A 402 16.29 -19.38 -7.35
CA CYS A 402 16.86 -19.31 -6.00
C CYS A 402 17.50 -20.65 -5.59
N PRO A 403 18.58 -20.62 -4.81
CA PRO A 403 19.07 -21.82 -4.12
C PRO A 403 17.97 -22.46 -3.25
N PRO A 404 18.06 -23.76 -2.98
CA PRO A 404 17.18 -24.40 -2.00
C PRO A 404 17.14 -23.64 -0.66
N GLN A 405 16.01 -23.64 0.00
CA GLN A 405 15.83 -22.98 1.30
C GLN A 405 16.05 -21.45 1.28
N THR A 406 15.76 -20.82 0.15
CA THR A 406 15.80 -19.36 0.01
C THR A 406 14.43 -18.84 -0.44
N VAL A 407 13.99 -17.71 0.14
CA VAL A 407 12.79 -17.00 -0.29
C VAL A 407 13.10 -16.18 -1.53
N GLY A 408 12.20 -16.23 -2.52
CA GLY A 408 12.26 -15.44 -3.73
C GLY A 408 10.88 -15.18 -4.29
N GLU A 409 10.80 -14.52 -5.43
CA GLU A 409 9.54 -14.29 -6.14
C GLU A 409 9.01 -15.60 -6.73
N VAL A 410 7.71 -15.85 -6.53
CA VAL A 410 7.04 -17.00 -7.13
C VAL A 410 6.74 -16.71 -8.59
N TRP A 411 7.34 -17.48 -9.50
CA TRP A 411 7.08 -17.39 -10.93
C TRP A 411 6.31 -18.61 -11.41
N VAL A 412 5.33 -18.37 -12.30
CA VAL A 412 4.43 -19.43 -12.81
C VAL A 412 4.50 -19.51 -14.33
N SER A 413 4.57 -20.72 -14.88
CA SER A 413 4.52 -20.98 -16.32
C SER A 413 3.57 -22.13 -16.61
N GLY A 414 2.81 -22.05 -17.68
CA GLY A 414 1.90 -23.09 -18.11
C GLY A 414 0.63 -22.57 -18.78
N PRO A 415 -0.23 -23.47 -19.27
CA PRO A 415 -1.41 -23.09 -20.07
C PRO A 415 -2.51 -22.35 -19.29
N SER A 416 -2.49 -22.37 -17.95
CA SER A 416 -3.41 -21.56 -17.12
C SER A 416 -2.96 -20.10 -16.98
N VAL A 417 -1.73 -19.75 -17.38
CA VAL A 417 -1.28 -18.35 -17.36
C VAL A 417 -2.06 -17.57 -18.41
N ALA A 418 -2.67 -16.48 -17.99
CA ALA A 418 -3.48 -15.62 -18.84
C ALA A 418 -2.64 -14.94 -19.93
N SER A 419 -3.30 -14.40 -20.96
CA SER A 419 -2.59 -13.82 -22.12
C SER A 419 -1.97 -12.45 -21.85
N GLY A 420 -2.36 -11.77 -20.75
CA GLY A 420 -1.87 -10.45 -20.42
C GLY A 420 -2.95 -9.57 -19.78
N TYR A 421 -2.66 -8.28 -19.70
CA TYR A 421 -3.61 -7.25 -19.28
C TYR A 421 -4.21 -6.52 -20.48
N TRP A 422 -5.50 -6.28 -20.44
CA TRP A 422 -6.24 -5.56 -21.49
C TRP A 422 -5.71 -4.12 -21.64
N ASN A 423 -5.46 -3.71 -22.88
CA ASN A 423 -4.92 -2.38 -23.24
C ASN A 423 -3.61 -1.99 -22.53
N ARG A 424 -2.80 -2.95 -22.05
CA ARG A 424 -1.55 -2.69 -21.32
C ARG A 424 -0.40 -3.57 -21.85
N PRO A 425 0.07 -3.36 -23.08
CA PRO A 425 1.05 -4.25 -23.71
C PRO A 425 2.40 -4.28 -22.98
N GLU A 426 2.90 -3.13 -22.52
CA GLU A 426 4.19 -3.06 -21.82
C GLU A 426 4.15 -3.75 -20.46
N GLU A 427 3.08 -3.52 -19.69
CA GLU A 427 2.90 -4.16 -18.41
C GLU A 427 2.68 -5.67 -18.57
N SER A 428 1.95 -6.07 -19.61
CA SER A 428 1.77 -7.48 -19.96
C SER A 428 3.10 -8.15 -20.30
N ALA A 429 3.96 -7.49 -21.09
CA ALA A 429 5.27 -8.01 -21.42
C ALA A 429 6.16 -8.21 -20.18
N ARG A 430 6.12 -7.28 -19.24
CA ARG A 430 6.89 -7.37 -17.97
C ARG A 430 6.36 -8.45 -17.04
N THR A 431 5.03 -8.60 -16.95
CA THR A 431 4.40 -9.50 -15.97
C THR A 431 4.28 -10.93 -16.50
N PHE A 432 3.88 -11.11 -17.78
CA PHE A 432 3.59 -12.43 -18.35
C PHE A 432 4.70 -12.93 -19.31
N GLY A 433 5.65 -12.07 -19.61
CA GLY A 433 6.74 -12.36 -20.55
C GLY A 433 8.11 -12.53 -19.89
N ALA A 434 8.17 -12.68 -18.57
CA ALA A 434 9.42 -12.80 -17.84
C ALA A 434 10.19 -14.07 -18.24
N ARG A 435 11.53 -14.00 -18.23
CA ARG A 435 12.42 -15.09 -18.59
C ARG A 435 13.51 -15.25 -17.55
N LEU A 436 13.91 -16.48 -17.31
CA LEU A 436 15.06 -16.76 -16.45
C LEU A 436 16.36 -16.45 -17.20
N THR A 437 17.35 -16.01 -16.46
CA THR A 437 18.70 -15.82 -17.01
C THR A 437 19.21 -17.15 -17.58
N GLY A 438 19.49 -17.19 -18.88
CA GLY A 438 19.94 -18.39 -19.58
C GLY A 438 18.82 -19.30 -20.12
N ASP A 439 17.54 -18.98 -19.93
CA ASP A 439 16.40 -19.68 -20.55
C ASP A 439 15.53 -18.70 -21.34
N ASP A 440 15.80 -18.56 -22.63
CA ASP A 440 15.03 -17.70 -23.54
C ASP A 440 13.77 -18.37 -24.09
N ALA A 441 13.56 -19.66 -23.84
CA ALA A 441 12.47 -20.43 -24.44
C ALA A 441 11.19 -20.35 -23.59
N THR A 442 11.32 -20.36 -22.26
CA THR A 442 10.18 -20.41 -21.36
C THR A 442 9.78 -19.01 -20.90
N ARG A 443 8.49 -18.69 -21.03
CA ARG A 443 7.92 -17.45 -20.46
C ARG A 443 7.28 -17.76 -19.12
N PHE A 444 7.48 -16.87 -18.18
CA PHE A 444 6.92 -16.95 -16.84
C PHE A 444 6.06 -15.73 -16.54
N LEU A 445 5.02 -15.97 -15.75
CA LEU A 445 4.27 -14.96 -15.04
C LEU A 445 5.02 -14.59 -13.76
N ARG A 446 5.32 -13.33 -13.56
CA ARG A 446 5.77 -12.76 -12.29
C ARG A 446 4.57 -12.49 -11.41
N THR A 447 4.45 -13.19 -10.30
CA THR A 447 3.26 -13.07 -9.45
C THR A 447 3.34 -11.85 -8.51
N GLY A 448 4.54 -11.40 -8.19
CA GLY A 448 4.80 -10.42 -7.14
C GLY A 448 4.58 -10.97 -5.73
N ASP A 449 4.33 -12.26 -5.58
CA ASP A 449 4.24 -12.93 -4.29
C ASP A 449 5.59 -13.58 -3.95
N LEU A 450 5.98 -13.54 -2.68
CA LEU A 450 7.22 -14.14 -2.17
C LEU A 450 6.93 -15.51 -1.54
N GLY A 451 7.85 -16.43 -1.72
CA GLY A 451 7.72 -17.77 -1.18
C GLY A 451 8.98 -18.61 -1.37
N PHE A 452 8.89 -19.87 -0.96
CA PHE A 452 9.92 -20.87 -1.16
C PHE A 452 9.30 -22.25 -1.44
N MET A 453 10.11 -23.15 -1.97
CA MET A 453 9.70 -24.53 -2.23
C MET A 453 10.57 -25.52 -1.44
N ILE A 454 9.92 -26.49 -0.80
CA ILE A 454 10.56 -27.64 -0.14
C ILE A 454 9.78 -28.89 -0.52
N ASP A 455 10.46 -29.93 -0.95
CA ASP A 455 9.90 -31.23 -1.35
C ASP A 455 8.78 -31.10 -2.42
N GLY A 456 8.87 -30.08 -3.27
CA GLY A 456 7.89 -29.77 -4.31
C GLY A 456 6.64 -29.03 -3.82
N GLU A 457 6.54 -28.73 -2.53
CA GLU A 457 5.46 -27.95 -1.94
C GLU A 457 5.80 -26.45 -1.84
N LEU A 458 4.83 -25.62 -2.16
CA LEU A 458 4.97 -24.17 -2.13
C LEU A 458 4.51 -23.59 -0.77
N PHE A 459 5.34 -22.70 -0.22
CA PHE A 459 5.05 -21.93 0.99
C PHE A 459 5.08 -20.44 0.64
N ILE A 460 3.97 -19.73 0.82
CA ILE A 460 3.88 -18.30 0.58
C ILE A 460 4.25 -17.55 1.86
N THR A 461 5.18 -16.59 1.75
CA THR A 461 5.64 -15.79 2.89
C THR A 461 5.03 -14.38 2.90
N GLY A 462 4.72 -13.80 1.73
CA GLY A 462 4.14 -12.46 1.64
C GLY A 462 4.06 -11.95 0.22
N ARG A 463 3.93 -10.62 0.07
CA ARG A 463 3.98 -9.92 -1.22
C ARG A 463 5.18 -9.01 -1.29
N LEU A 464 5.86 -9.03 -2.43
CA LEU A 464 7.03 -8.19 -2.69
C LEU A 464 6.75 -6.69 -2.47
N LYS A 465 5.61 -6.20 -2.94
CA LYS A 465 5.21 -4.78 -2.82
C LYS A 465 4.64 -4.38 -1.45
N ASP A 466 4.22 -5.34 -0.65
CA ASP A 466 3.67 -5.10 0.69
C ASP A 466 4.75 -5.29 1.76
N LEU A 467 5.92 -5.80 1.39
CA LEU A 467 7.02 -6.05 2.30
C LEU A 467 7.48 -4.74 2.97
N ILE A 468 7.61 -4.76 4.27
CA ILE A 468 8.08 -3.62 5.06
C ILE A 468 9.56 -3.85 5.34
N ILE A 469 10.43 -3.01 4.78
CA ILE A 469 11.87 -3.16 4.96
C ILE A 469 12.34 -2.16 6.01
N LEU A 470 12.56 -2.61 7.22
CA LEU A 470 13.07 -1.77 8.29
C LEU A 470 14.51 -2.18 8.66
N ARG A 471 15.44 -1.27 8.48
CA ARG A 471 16.86 -1.50 8.82
C ARG A 471 17.44 -2.78 8.18
N GLY A 472 17.09 -3.03 6.93
CA GLY A 472 17.55 -4.21 6.19
C GLY A 472 16.88 -5.55 6.57
N ARG A 473 15.84 -5.53 7.41
CA ARG A 473 15.02 -6.71 7.76
C ARG A 473 13.70 -6.67 7.02
N ASN A 474 13.29 -7.81 6.47
CA ASN A 474 12.01 -7.96 5.78
C ASN A 474 10.92 -8.33 6.77
N LEU A 475 10.04 -7.38 7.08
CA LEU A 475 8.89 -7.60 7.94
C LEU A 475 7.63 -7.81 7.10
N TYR A 476 6.89 -8.83 7.41
CA TYR A 476 5.67 -9.18 6.68
C TYR A 476 4.46 -8.51 7.34
N PRO A 477 3.72 -7.64 6.64
CA PRO A 477 2.60 -6.89 7.22
C PRO A 477 1.57 -7.74 7.94
N GLN A 478 1.24 -8.90 7.39
CA GLN A 478 0.24 -9.81 7.96
C GLN A 478 0.61 -10.36 9.33
N ASP A 479 1.89 -10.46 9.63
CA ASP A 479 2.38 -10.94 10.92
C ASP A 479 2.25 -9.82 11.96
N ILE A 480 2.66 -8.60 11.60
CA ILE A 480 2.47 -7.41 12.44
C ILE A 480 0.98 -7.17 12.70
N GLU A 481 0.14 -7.28 11.68
CA GLU A 481 -1.31 -7.14 11.80
C GLU A 481 -1.91 -8.14 12.80
N LEU A 482 -1.43 -9.37 12.79
CA LEU A 482 -1.83 -10.40 13.75
C LEU A 482 -1.49 -10.00 15.18
N THR A 483 -0.27 -9.53 15.41
CA THR A 483 0.19 -9.05 16.72
C THR A 483 -0.62 -7.84 17.18
N VAL A 484 -0.87 -6.88 16.29
CA VAL A 484 -1.73 -5.71 16.55
C VAL A 484 -3.14 -6.14 17.00
N GLU A 485 -3.72 -7.12 16.32
CA GLU A 485 -5.06 -7.61 16.59
C GLU A 485 -5.18 -8.38 17.93
N HIS A 486 -4.08 -8.89 18.43
CA HIS A 486 -4.01 -9.55 19.72
C HIS A 486 -3.51 -8.64 20.87
N ALA A 487 -3.02 -7.47 20.55
CA ALA A 487 -2.42 -6.56 21.53
C ALA A 487 -3.42 -6.07 22.58
N HIS A 488 -4.69 -5.85 22.21
CA HIS A 488 -5.70 -5.35 23.13
C HIS A 488 -7.12 -5.83 22.75
N PRO A 489 -8.01 -6.17 23.71
CA PRO A 489 -9.38 -6.64 23.43
C PRO A 489 -10.26 -5.68 22.61
N ALA A 490 -10.02 -4.37 22.68
CA ALA A 490 -10.72 -3.37 21.90
C ALA A 490 -10.36 -3.38 20.41
N VAL A 491 -9.21 -3.93 20.03
CA VAL A 491 -8.79 -4.03 18.62
C VAL A 491 -9.57 -5.12 17.92
N ARG A 492 -10.17 -4.77 16.79
CA ARG A 492 -11.00 -5.70 16.04
C ARG A 492 -10.14 -6.63 15.18
N GLN A 493 -10.39 -7.91 15.29
CA GLN A 493 -9.76 -8.95 14.48
C GLN A 493 -10.05 -8.75 12.99
N TRP A 494 -9.08 -9.06 12.13
CA TRP A 494 -9.15 -8.92 10.67
C TRP A 494 -9.46 -7.48 10.22
N SER A 495 -9.03 -6.51 11.01
CA SER A 495 -9.35 -5.11 10.79
C SER A 495 -8.18 -4.18 11.12
N SER A 496 -6.96 -4.63 10.85
CA SER A 496 -5.73 -3.86 10.97
C SER A 496 -4.93 -3.88 9.68
N ALA A 497 -4.11 -2.86 9.45
CA ALA A 497 -3.19 -2.74 8.33
C ALA A 497 -1.85 -2.20 8.82
N ALA A 498 -0.77 -2.92 8.50
CA ALA A 498 0.59 -2.49 8.73
C ALA A 498 1.25 -2.14 7.37
N PHE A 499 2.00 -1.06 7.34
CA PHE A 499 2.66 -0.58 6.13
C PHE A 499 3.86 0.31 6.48
N SER A 500 4.78 0.46 5.53
CA SER A 500 5.85 1.44 5.67
C SER A 500 5.36 2.84 5.30
N VAL A 501 5.86 3.85 6.02
CA VAL A 501 5.75 5.26 5.68
C VAL A 501 7.15 5.83 5.57
N ASP A 502 7.39 6.61 4.51
CA ASP A 502 8.64 7.35 4.37
C ASP A 502 8.56 8.61 5.24
N VAL A 503 9.50 8.74 6.15
CA VAL A 503 9.65 9.91 7.02
C VAL A 503 11.12 10.32 6.95
N ASP A 504 11.40 11.47 6.36
CA ASP A 504 12.75 12.03 6.19
C ASP A 504 13.72 11.10 5.43
N GLY A 505 13.21 10.31 4.48
CA GLY A 505 14.02 9.37 3.69
C GLY A 505 14.27 8.03 4.40
N GLU A 506 13.65 7.78 5.55
CA GLU A 506 13.67 6.50 6.25
C GLU A 506 12.28 5.82 6.22
N GLU A 507 12.26 4.54 5.92
CA GLU A 507 11.04 3.74 6.07
C GLU A 507 10.74 3.51 7.55
N ARG A 508 9.55 3.89 7.99
CA ARG A 508 9.04 3.70 9.36
C ARG A 508 7.74 2.93 9.33
N LEU A 509 7.45 2.21 10.41
CA LEU A 509 6.25 1.38 10.52
C LEU A 509 5.03 2.20 10.91
N GLY A 510 4.01 2.21 10.05
CA GLY A 510 2.68 2.72 10.35
C GLY A 510 1.66 1.61 10.55
N VAL A 511 0.74 1.80 11.48
CA VAL A 511 -0.36 0.88 11.77
C VAL A 511 -1.68 1.61 11.77
N VAL A 512 -2.68 1.06 11.08
CA VAL A 512 -4.09 1.48 11.14
C VAL A 512 -4.89 0.30 11.68
N ALA A 513 -5.69 0.50 12.72
CA ALA A 513 -6.50 -0.55 13.31
C ALA A 513 -7.92 -0.06 13.66
N GLU A 514 -8.94 -0.87 13.38
CA GLU A 514 -10.29 -0.62 13.91
C GLU A 514 -10.33 -0.94 15.40
N ALA A 515 -10.84 -0.01 16.19
CA ALA A 515 -11.05 -0.23 17.62
C ALA A 515 -12.51 -0.02 18.01
N ASP A 516 -13.07 -0.90 18.83
CA ASP A 516 -14.41 -0.74 19.41
C ASP A 516 -14.31 -0.21 20.84
N MET A 517 -14.51 1.09 20.96
CA MET A 517 -14.37 1.83 22.23
C MET A 517 -15.67 1.85 23.08
N ARG A 518 -16.68 1.06 22.72
CA ARG A 518 -17.97 1.02 23.44
C ARG A 518 -17.96 0.15 24.70
N GLY A 519 -16.87 -0.61 24.94
CA GLY A 519 -16.65 -1.34 26.20
C GLY A 519 -16.34 -0.40 27.35
N GLU A 520 -16.68 -0.80 28.61
CA GLU A 520 -16.42 0.02 29.80
C GLU A 520 -14.94 0.39 29.91
N GLY A 521 -14.61 1.66 29.74
CA GLY A 521 -13.34 2.28 30.14
C GLY A 521 -12.12 2.08 29.25
N ALA A 522 -12.24 1.66 27.98
CA ALA A 522 -11.08 1.57 27.10
C ALA A 522 -10.59 2.98 26.71
N ASP A 523 -9.39 3.35 27.16
CA ASP A 523 -8.70 4.57 26.75
C ASP A 523 -8.02 4.32 25.38
N PRO A 524 -8.25 5.18 24.37
CA PRO A 524 -7.53 5.08 23.09
C PRO A 524 -6.00 5.03 23.23
N GLN A 525 -5.45 5.76 24.20
CA GLN A 525 -4.00 5.77 24.43
C GLN A 525 -3.51 4.42 24.97
N GLU A 526 -4.26 3.79 25.87
CA GLU A 526 -3.93 2.45 26.37
C GLU A 526 -3.89 1.40 25.25
N VAL A 527 -4.84 1.48 24.31
CA VAL A 527 -4.88 0.61 23.14
C VAL A 527 -3.67 0.84 22.24
N ILE A 528 -3.30 2.11 21.99
CA ILE A 528 -2.14 2.49 21.19
C ILE A 528 -0.85 1.97 21.83
N ASP A 529 -0.69 2.16 23.12
CA ASP A 529 0.49 1.73 23.88
C ASP A 529 0.61 0.20 23.94
N ALA A 530 -0.51 -0.50 24.03
CA ALA A 530 -0.55 -1.96 23.92
C ALA A 530 -0.10 -2.45 22.54
N ILE A 531 -0.57 -1.81 21.46
CA ILE A 531 -0.16 -2.11 20.09
C ILE A 531 1.34 -1.87 19.93
N ARG A 532 1.85 -0.72 20.34
CA ARG A 532 3.28 -0.40 20.23
C ARG A 532 4.14 -1.39 21.00
N ARG A 533 3.74 -1.71 22.23
CA ARG A 533 4.45 -2.66 23.08
C ARG A 533 4.50 -4.03 22.43
N ALA A 534 3.36 -4.58 22.02
CA ALA A 534 3.28 -5.91 21.45
C ALA A 534 4.13 -6.03 20.17
N VAL A 535 4.06 -5.06 19.26
CA VAL A 535 4.85 -5.06 18.03
C VAL A 535 6.35 -4.89 18.32
N THR A 536 6.70 -4.05 19.29
CA THR A 536 8.10 -3.87 19.67
C THR A 536 8.67 -5.11 20.35
N GLU A 537 7.91 -5.76 21.20
CA GLU A 537 8.33 -6.99 21.89
C GLU A 537 8.53 -8.16 20.93
N GLU A 538 7.66 -8.29 19.92
CA GLU A 538 7.70 -9.45 19.02
C GLU A 538 8.67 -9.25 17.84
N TYR A 539 8.73 -8.05 17.25
CA TYR A 539 9.54 -7.79 16.04
C TYR A 539 10.77 -6.92 16.31
N GLY A 540 10.90 -6.33 17.50
CA GLY A 540 11.92 -5.30 17.76
C GLY A 540 11.76 -4.08 16.84
N ALA A 541 10.58 -3.89 16.25
CA ALA A 541 10.25 -2.82 15.35
C ALA A 541 9.47 -1.72 16.08
N HIS A 542 9.95 -0.49 16.00
CA HIS A 542 9.24 0.66 16.57
C HIS A 542 8.08 1.08 15.67
N VAL A 543 6.87 1.14 16.23
CA VAL A 543 5.71 1.63 15.48
C VAL A 543 5.71 3.15 15.52
N TYR A 544 6.09 3.77 14.42
CA TYR A 544 6.13 5.23 14.25
C TYR A 544 4.75 5.86 14.45
N ALA A 545 3.73 5.31 13.79
CA ALA A 545 2.40 5.85 13.87
C ALA A 545 1.35 4.75 14.11
N VAL A 546 0.43 4.99 15.04
CA VAL A 546 -0.75 4.17 15.25
C VAL A 546 -1.98 5.05 15.06
N LEU A 547 -2.84 4.66 14.12
CA LEU A 547 -4.14 5.30 13.87
C LEU A 547 -5.27 4.33 14.24
N LEU A 548 -5.99 4.62 15.29
CA LEU A 548 -7.23 3.93 15.63
C LEU A 548 -8.40 4.55 14.83
N ILE A 549 -9.14 3.72 14.13
CA ILE A 549 -10.28 4.13 13.32
C ILE A 549 -11.58 3.47 13.80
N LYS A 550 -12.71 4.07 13.42
CA LYS A 550 -14.03 3.57 13.80
C LYS A 550 -14.29 2.17 13.23
N PRO A 551 -15.06 1.33 13.95
CA PRO A 551 -15.43 0.01 13.47
C PRO A 551 -16.12 0.03 12.11
N ARG A 552 -15.76 -0.89 11.21
CA ARG A 552 -16.29 -1.07 9.85
C ARG A 552 -15.92 0.05 8.88
N THR A 553 -14.83 0.76 9.12
CA THR A 553 -14.36 1.86 8.24
C THR A 553 -13.06 1.54 7.52
N ILE A 554 -12.33 0.49 7.94
CA ILE A 554 -11.08 0.10 7.28
C ILE A 554 -11.32 -0.30 5.81
N PRO A 555 -10.52 0.22 4.87
CA PRO A 555 -10.64 -0.13 3.46
C PRO A 555 -10.45 -1.63 3.20
N LYS A 556 -11.48 -2.30 2.63
CA LYS A 556 -11.44 -3.72 2.26
C LYS A 556 -11.79 -3.92 0.79
N THR A 557 -11.35 -5.04 0.23
CA THR A 557 -11.79 -5.49 -1.09
C THR A 557 -13.23 -6.00 -1.03
N SER A 558 -13.84 -6.24 -2.19
CA SER A 558 -15.15 -6.89 -2.29
C SER A 558 -15.17 -8.32 -1.73
N SER A 559 -14.01 -8.96 -1.66
CA SER A 559 -13.82 -10.28 -1.04
C SER A 559 -13.46 -10.22 0.45
N GLY A 560 -13.45 -9.03 1.08
CA GLY A 560 -13.21 -8.85 2.51
C GLY A 560 -11.74 -8.63 2.94
N LYS A 561 -10.78 -8.69 2.00
CA LYS A 561 -9.36 -8.49 2.29
C LYS A 561 -9.02 -7.02 2.57
N ILE A 562 -8.08 -6.77 3.49
CA ILE A 562 -7.56 -5.43 3.77
C ILE A 562 -6.83 -4.86 2.54
N LYS A 563 -7.14 -3.62 2.19
CA LYS A 563 -6.43 -2.85 1.16
C LYS A 563 -5.35 -2.00 1.81
N ARG A 564 -4.18 -2.58 2.10
CA ARG A 564 -3.06 -1.89 2.78
C ARG A 564 -2.68 -0.59 2.12
N HIS A 565 -2.55 -0.58 0.79
CA HIS A 565 -2.26 0.65 0.05
C HIS A 565 -3.32 1.75 0.26
N ALA A 566 -4.61 1.39 0.32
CA ALA A 566 -5.67 2.36 0.60
C ALA A 566 -5.66 2.83 2.06
N CYS A 567 -5.27 1.97 3.00
CA CYS A 567 -5.06 2.33 4.40
C CYS A 567 -3.87 3.29 4.53
N ARG A 568 -2.73 2.98 3.90
CA ARG A 568 -1.55 3.85 3.84
C ARG A 568 -1.89 5.21 3.22
N LYS A 569 -2.55 5.22 2.06
CA LYS A 569 -2.98 6.44 1.39
C LYS A 569 -3.93 7.26 2.27
N GLY A 570 -4.95 6.63 2.84
CA GLY A 570 -5.91 7.31 3.72
C GLY A 570 -5.29 7.81 5.02
N PHE A 571 -4.25 7.14 5.53
CA PHE A 571 -3.44 7.61 6.66
C PHE A 571 -2.67 8.88 6.28
N LEU A 572 -1.94 8.86 5.16
CA LEU A 572 -1.15 10.01 4.68
C LEU A 572 -2.02 11.23 4.31
N GLU A 573 -3.22 11.00 3.77
CA GLU A 573 -4.16 12.06 3.39
C GLU A 573 -5.08 12.50 4.54
N GLY A 574 -5.04 11.84 5.71
CA GLY A 574 -5.93 12.12 6.83
C GLY A 574 -7.41 11.84 6.58
N ASN A 575 -7.72 10.96 5.61
CA ASN A 575 -9.09 10.70 5.13
C ASN A 575 -9.81 9.54 5.83
N LEU A 576 -9.17 8.89 6.81
CA LEU A 576 -9.76 7.79 7.57
C LEU A 576 -10.57 8.34 8.75
N GLU A 577 -11.69 7.70 9.07
CA GLU A 577 -12.54 8.09 10.21
C GLU A 577 -11.84 7.76 11.54
N SER A 578 -10.94 8.62 11.97
CA SER A 578 -10.10 8.42 13.14
C SER A 578 -10.88 8.48 14.46
N ILE A 579 -10.45 7.65 15.42
CA ILE A 579 -10.79 7.75 16.84
C ILE A 579 -9.65 8.47 17.55
N SER A 580 -8.42 8.00 17.33
CA SER A 580 -7.19 8.56 17.90
C SER A 580 -6.03 8.28 16.97
N ILE A 581 -5.07 9.19 16.97
CA ILE A 581 -3.80 9.03 16.26
C ILE A 581 -2.66 9.34 17.22
N SER A 582 -1.63 8.52 17.21
CA SER A 582 -0.40 8.80 17.92
C SER A 582 0.78 8.56 17.00
N VAL A 583 1.62 9.59 16.83
CA VAL A 583 2.84 9.57 16.03
C VAL A 583 4.02 9.71 17.00
N ALA A 584 5.03 8.89 16.85
CA ALA A 584 6.12 8.75 17.83
C ALA A 584 7.12 9.91 17.89
N ASP A 585 7.12 10.83 16.91
CA ASP A 585 7.96 12.04 16.91
C ASP A 585 7.09 13.29 16.76
N GLY A 586 6.92 13.96 17.89
CA GLY A 586 6.70 15.39 18.07
C GLY A 586 5.97 16.22 17.02
N LEU A 587 4.67 15.98 16.79
CA LEU A 587 3.72 17.02 16.42
C LEU A 587 2.39 16.69 17.12
N ALA A 588 2.34 17.01 18.41
CA ALA A 588 1.09 17.06 19.13
C ALA A 588 0.31 18.29 18.66
N SER A 589 -0.90 18.09 18.14
CA SER A 589 -1.89 19.15 18.03
C SER A 589 -2.20 19.68 19.43
N PRO A 590 -2.26 21.00 19.63
CA PRO A 590 -2.57 21.61 20.91
C PRO A 590 -4.07 21.66 21.13
N GLU A 591 -4.65 20.64 21.74
CA GLU A 591 -5.94 20.72 22.43
C GLU A 591 -6.20 19.37 23.11
N LEU A 592 -5.77 19.31 24.39
CA LEU A 592 -6.33 18.46 25.46
C LEU A 592 -5.34 18.39 26.63
N GLU A 593 -5.09 19.55 27.23
CA GLU A 593 -4.63 19.59 28.61
C GLU A 593 -5.86 19.73 29.52
N ALA A 594 -6.19 18.69 30.25
CA ALA A 594 -6.64 18.73 31.62
C ALA A 594 -7.17 17.37 32.08
N ALA A 595 -6.30 16.58 32.70
CA ALA A 595 -6.64 15.70 33.83
C ALA A 595 -5.37 15.11 34.44
N GLY A 596 -5.02 15.57 35.62
CA GLY A 596 -4.36 14.90 36.73
C GLY A 596 -3.14 14.01 36.49
N SER A 597 -1.93 14.58 36.61
CA SER A 597 -0.66 13.87 36.53
C SER A 597 -0.28 13.13 37.81
N ALA A 598 0.12 11.86 37.67
CA ALA A 598 1.06 11.25 38.61
C ALA A 598 2.42 11.99 38.54
N PRO A 599 3.20 12.07 39.65
CA PRO A 599 4.47 12.79 39.65
C PRO A 599 5.42 12.25 38.61
N SER A 600 6.05 13.12 37.82
CA SER A 600 7.02 12.74 36.81
C SER A 600 8.28 12.17 37.50
N LEU A 601 9.05 11.30 36.80
CA LEU A 601 10.33 10.79 37.29
C LEU A 601 11.26 11.94 37.72
N ALA A 602 11.20 13.07 37.05
CA ALA A 602 11.94 14.29 37.38
C ALA A 602 11.50 14.86 38.76
N ASP A 603 10.22 14.79 39.10
CA ASP A 603 9.71 15.22 40.39
C ASP A 603 10.09 14.25 41.52
N GLU A 604 10.08 12.94 41.24
CA GLU A 604 10.59 11.92 42.17
C GLU A 604 12.08 12.10 42.44
N LEU A 605 12.90 12.35 41.44
CA LEU A 605 14.33 12.61 41.59
C LEU A 605 14.64 13.88 42.38
N ARG A 606 13.78 14.92 42.24
CA ARG A 606 13.93 16.18 43.03
C ARG A 606 13.52 15.99 44.50
N SER A 607 12.56 15.10 44.79
CA SER A 607 12.06 14.90 46.16
C SER A 607 12.84 13.88 46.99
N THR A 608 13.80 13.18 46.43
CA THR A 608 14.55 12.04 47.01
C THR A 608 16.00 12.46 47.35
N ASP A 609 16.60 11.83 48.36
CA ASP A 609 18.00 12.05 48.74
C ASP A 609 19.00 11.46 47.71
N ALA A 610 20.30 11.72 47.87
CA ALA A 610 21.30 11.34 46.90
C ALA A 610 21.38 9.81 46.68
N GLU A 611 21.16 9.00 47.68
CA GLU A 611 21.18 7.53 47.60
C GLU A 611 19.94 7.00 46.87
N GLY A 612 18.77 7.56 47.16
CA GLY A 612 17.53 7.28 46.48
C GLY A 612 17.57 7.70 44.99
N ARG A 613 18.16 8.86 44.66
CA ARG A 613 18.38 9.30 43.27
C ARG A 613 19.23 8.33 42.49
N LEU A 614 20.36 7.93 43.05
CA LEU A 614 21.25 6.94 42.43
C LEU A 614 20.52 5.63 42.16
N SER A 615 19.67 5.20 43.09
CA SER A 615 18.86 3.98 42.93
C SER A 615 17.81 4.12 41.81
N LEU A 616 17.14 5.27 41.71
CA LEU A 616 16.17 5.55 40.64
C LEU A 616 16.87 5.60 39.27
N ILE A 617 18.00 6.31 39.16
CA ILE A 617 18.80 6.37 37.90
C ILE A 617 19.32 4.98 37.54
N ARG A 618 19.81 4.18 38.51
CA ARG A 618 20.22 2.78 38.29
C ARG A 618 19.09 1.96 37.69
N SER A 619 17.91 2.02 38.30
CA SER A 619 16.73 1.30 37.81
C SER A 619 16.31 1.74 36.42
N LEU A 620 16.41 3.04 36.12
CA LEU A 620 16.15 3.58 34.79
C LEU A 620 17.14 3.05 33.76
N VAL A 621 18.46 3.16 34.04
CA VAL A 621 19.52 2.70 33.14
C VAL A 621 19.40 1.19 32.90
N GLN A 622 19.24 0.38 33.94
CA GLN A 622 19.08 -1.07 33.78
C GLN A 622 17.86 -1.42 32.94
N ARG A 623 16.71 -0.75 33.11
CA ARG A 623 15.52 -0.95 32.25
C ARG A 623 15.79 -0.56 30.83
N GLN A 624 16.44 0.57 30.58
CA GLN A 624 16.71 1.03 29.23
C GLN A 624 17.74 0.14 28.51
N PHE A 625 18.80 -0.32 29.21
CA PHE A 625 19.73 -1.30 28.66
C PHE A 625 19.07 -2.65 28.38
N ALA A 626 18.25 -3.13 29.31
CA ALA A 626 17.50 -4.38 29.15
C ALA A 626 16.59 -4.30 27.93
N SER A 627 15.88 -3.18 27.75
CA SER A 627 15.02 -2.95 26.58
C SER A 627 15.81 -2.92 25.27
N SER A 628 16.97 -2.23 25.23
CA SER A 628 17.81 -2.15 24.03
C SER A 628 18.49 -3.49 23.68
N LEU A 629 18.87 -4.27 24.70
CA LEU A 629 19.58 -5.55 24.54
C LEU A 629 18.66 -6.80 24.59
N ARG A 630 17.34 -6.59 24.70
CA ARG A 630 16.31 -7.69 24.86
C ARG A 630 16.61 -8.63 26.04
N LEU A 631 17.05 -8.07 27.15
CA LEU A 631 17.34 -8.80 28.39
C LEU A 631 16.29 -8.48 29.47
N GLN A 632 16.18 -9.33 30.49
CA GLN A 632 15.45 -8.93 31.69
C GLN A 632 16.25 -7.87 32.44
N SER A 633 15.61 -6.85 33.03
CA SER A 633 16.30 -5.74 33.74
C SER A 633 17.19 -6.23 34.88
N THR A 634 16.87 -7.34 35.51
CA THR A 634 17.68 -8.01 36.53
C THR A 634 18.88 -8.79 35.99
N SER A 635 18.95 -9.00 34.66
CA SER A 635 20.06 -9.72 34.00
C SER A 635 21.10 -8.83 33.37
N VAL A 636 20.95 -7.49 33.46
CA VAL A 636 21.95 -6.54 32.98
C VAL A 636 23.11 -6.48 34.00
N ASP A 637 24.26 -7.01 33.59
CA ASP A 637 25.47 -6.94 34.40
C ASP A 637 26.04 -5.52 34.37
N ILE A 638 25.85 -4.78 35.45
CA ILE A 638 26.32 -3.38 35.58
C ILE A 638 27.83 -3.27 35.66
N ALA A 639 28.57 -4.33 35.96
CA ALA A 639 30.04 -4.35 35.95
C ALA A 639 30.59 -4.54 34.53
N ALA A 640 29.77 -4.91 33.57
CA ALA A 640 30.15 -5.06 32.17
C ALA A 640 30.20 -3.70 31.44
N SER A 641 31.01 -3.64 30.37
CA SER A 641 30.99 -2.46 29.50
C SER A 641 29.78 -2.49 28.54
N PRO A 642 29.24 -1.32 28.13
CA PRO A 642 28.17 -1.24 27.14
C PRO A 642 28.46 -2.07 25.89
N ALA A 643 29.68 -1.97 25.36
CA ALA A 643 30.13 -2.70 24.18
C ALA A 643 30.20 -4.22 24.39
N SER A 644 30.61 -4.69 25.57
CA SER A 644 30.69 -6.12 25.87
C SER A 644 29.34 -6.80 26.02
N LEU A 645 28.28 -6.02 26.27
CA LEU A 645 26.90 -6.50 26.28
C LEU A 645 26.22 -6.48 24.91
N GLY A 646 26.96 -6.08 23.86
CA GLY A 646 26.44 -6.05 22.48
C GLY A 646 25.78 -4.72 22.08
N LEU A 647 25.99 -3.63 22.82
CA LEU A 647 25.53 -2.30 22.43
C LEU A 647 26.36 -1.81 21.23
N ASP A 648 25.73 -1.61 20.08
CA ASP A 648 26.34 -0.99 18.92
C ASP A 648 26.21 0.54 18.96
N SER A 649 26.86 1.23 18.03
CA SER A 649 26.90 2.70 18.01
C SER A 649 25.51 3.34 17.82
N LEU A 650 24.62 2.69 17.05
CA LEU A 650 23.26 3.19 16.82
C LEU A 650 22.38 2.97 18.04
N MET A 651 22.46 1.77 18.64
CA MET A 651 21.78 1.46 19.89
C MET A 651 22.24 2.38 21.04
N GLY A 652 23.53 2.75 21.05
CA GLY A 652 24.07 3.71 22.03
C GLY A 652 23.45 5.09 21.89
N LEU A 653 23.29 5.60 20.68
CA LEU A 653 22.63 6.89 20.43
C LEU A 653 21.13 6.88 20.78
N GLU A 654 20.41 5.79 20.44
CA GLU A 654 19.01 5.62 20.84
C GLU A 654 18.85 5.58 22.37
N LEU A 655 19.74 4.85 23.05
CA LEU A 655 19.75 4.76 24.50
C LEU A 655 20.05 6.11 25.14
N GLN A 656 20.98 6.85 24.57
CA GLN A 656 21.32 8.23 24.99
C GLN A 656 20.09 9.13 24.90
N SER A 657 19.43 9.16 23.75
CA SER A 657 18.25 9.99 23.53
C SER A 657 17.10 9.67 24.51
N ARG A 658 16.91 8.38 24.84
CA ARG A 658 15.90 7.95 25.83
C ARG A 658 16.27 8.37 27.26
N LEU A 659 17.54 8.29 27.63
CA LEU A 659 17.99 8.72 28.95
C LEU A 659 17.96 10.25 29.10
N GLU A 660 18.31 10.97 28.04
CA GLU A 660 18.19 12.43 27.97
C GLU A 660 16.74 12.89 28.17
N ALA A 661 15.80 12.25 27.46
CA ALA A 661 14.38 12.56 27.60
C ALA A 661 13.82 12.21 28.98
N ALA A 662 14.25 11.06 29.57
CA ALA A 662 13.74 10.60 30.86
C ALA A 662 14.30 11.42 32.06
N LEU A 663 15.53 11.95 31.92
CA LEU A 663 16.23 12.68 32.98
C LEU A 663 16.20 14.20 32.75
N ASP A 664 15.64 14.68 31.66
CA ASP A 664 15.68 16.08 31.21
C ASP A 664 17.12 16.61 31.18
N LEU A 665 18.05 15.85 30.57
CA LEU A 665 19.44 16.16 30.43
C LEU A 665 19.83 16.18 28.97
N LEU A 666 20.93 16.91 28.66
CA LEU A 666 21.68 16.74 27.40
C LEU A 666 23.03 16.11 27.73
N LEU A 667 23.36 15.02 27.04
CA LEU A 667 24.60 14.27 27.23
C LEU A 667 25.54 14.46 26.04
N PRO A 668 26.85 14.51 26.21
CA PRO A 668 27.81 14.57 25.08
C PRO A 668 27.69 13.34 24.18
N ASP A 669 27.83 13.47 22.86
CA ASP A 669 27.69 12.42 21.85
C ASP A 669 28.56 11.17 22.10
N ALA A 670 29.65 11.28 22.85
CA ALA A 670 30.51 10.17 23.19
C ALA A 670 30.29 9.64 24.61
N PHE A 671 29.29 10.11 25.34
CA PHE A 671 29.07 9.83 26.76
C PHE A 671 29.08 8.33 27.07
N PHE A 672 28.39 7.51 26.30
CA PHE A 672 28.30 6.06 26.48
C PHE A 672 29.61 5.28 26.23
N TRP A 673 30.53 5.88 25.48
CA TRP A 673 31.76 5.22 25.05
C TRP A 673 32.98 5.65 25.88
N GLN A 674 32.79 6.57 26.79
CA GLN A 674 33.85 7.05 27.69
C GLN A 674 33.99 6.25 28.97
N GLN A 675 32.90 5.57 29.37
CA GLN A 675 32.84 4.78 30.58
C GLN A 675 33.21 3.33 30.33
N SER A 676 33.98 2.75 31.29
CA SER A 676 34.44 1.37 31.20
C SER A 676 33.32 0.36 31.60
N THR A 677 32.35 0.78 32.42
CA THR A 677 31.26 -0.06 32.89
C THR A 677 29.92 0.69 32.96
N ILE A 678 28.82 -0.04 32.99
CA ILE A 678 27.46 0.53 33.19
C ILE A 678 27.36 1.16 34.61
N GLU A 679 28.05 0.64 35.58
CA GLU A 679 28.05 1.22 36.94
C GLU A 679 28.68 2.61 36.95
N GLU A 680 29.77 2.84 36.22
CA GLU A 680 30.39 4.17 36.04
C GLU A 680 29.42 5.08 35.29
N LEU A 681 28.75 4.61 34.22
CA LEU A 681 27.76 5.36 33.50
C LEU A 681 26.61 5.83 34.40
N ILE A 682 26.12 4.98 35.33
CA ILE A 682 25.07 5.32 36.27
C ILE A 682 25.55 6.42 37.25
N LYS A 683 26.79 6.34 37.73
CA LYS A 683 27.37 7.35 38.66
C LYS A 683 27.54 8.68 37.96
N ASP A 684 28.04 8.67 36.74
CA ASP A 684 28.23 9.89 35.95
C ASP A 684 26.89 10.54 35.55
N LEU A 685 25.88 9.76 35.20
CA LEU A 685 24.53 10.27 34.96
C LEU A 685 23.94 10.94 36.21
N ALA A 686 24.16 10.34 37.38
CA ALA A 686 23.69 10.90 38.65
C ALA A 686 24.45 12.22 38.96
N ALA A 687 25.76 12.26 38.75
CA ALA A 687 26.57 13.47 38.95
C ALA A 687 26.17 14.59 37.99
N VAL A 688 25.94 14.31 36.71
CA VAL A 688 25.44 15.27 35.72
C VAL A 688 24.08 15.80 36.09
N TRP A 689 23.18 14.92 36.53
CA TRP A 689 21.83 15.32 36.98
C TRP A 689 21.89 16.23 38.23
N GLU A 690 22.74 15.89 39.22
CA GLU A 690 22.93 16.68 40.43
C GLU A 690 23.58 18.04 40.12
N ALA A 691 24.60 18.10 39.25
CA ALA A 691 25.20 19.35 38.84
C ALA A 691 24.22 20.33 38.23
N ARG A 692 23.31 19.82 37.39
CA ARG A 692 22.26 20.61 36.71
C ARG A 692 21.22 21.16 37.72
N HIS A 693 20.85 20.39 38.77
CA HIS A 693 19.75 20.74 39.65
C HIS A 693 20.18 21.38 40.97
N ASN A 694 21.46 21.27 41.37
CA ASN A 694 21.99 21.86 42.60
C ASN A 694 22.66 23.23 42.41
N GLY A 695 22.53 23.88 41.27
CA GLY A 695 22.98 25.27 41.05
C GLY A 695 24.49 25.46 40.96
N ILE A 696 25.26 24.41 40.65
CA ILE A 696 26.65 24.55 40.17
C ILE A 696 26.54 24.85 38.69
N GLU A 697 26.58 26.12 38.31
CA GLU A 697 26.69 26.55 36.93
C GLU A 697 27.93 25.93 36.31
N ASN A 698 27.76 24.78 35.64
CA ASN A 698 28.66 24.46 34.56
C ASN A 698 28.31 25.44 33.44
N THR A 699 29.24 26.31 33.15
CA THR A 699 29.26 27.21 32.00
C THR A 699 29.40 26.42 30.70
N GLU A 700 28.45 25.49 30.44
CA GLU A 700 28.13 25.06 29.09
C GLU A 700 26.89 25.85 28.65
N GLU A 701 27.16 26.76 27.75
CA GLU A 701 26.33 27.84 27.24
C GLU A 701 24.93 27.34 26.89
N ARG A 702 23.90 27.88 27.57
CA ARG A 702 22.51 27.80 27.16
C ARG A 702 22.41 28.36 25.73
N VAL A 703 22.24 27.52 24.76
CA VAL A 703 21.84 27.96 23.41
C VAL A 703 20.60 28.81 23.58
N ALA A 704 20.68 30.10 23.26
CA ALA A 704 19.53 30.99 23.32
C ALA A 704 18.45 30.44 22.42
N PRO A 705 17.18 30.36 22.88
CA PRO A 705 16.09 29.87 22.07
C PRO A 705 15.94 30.74 20.82
N LEU A 706 15.55 30.12 19.69
CA LEU A 706 15.25 30.83 18.46
C LEU A 706 13.90 31.57 18.67
N GLU A 707 13.98 32.90 18.82
CA GLU A 707 12.82 33.75 19.07
C GLU A 707 12.63 34.79 17.95
N PRO A 708 11.39 35.17 17.66
CA PRO A 708 11.10 36.25 16.73
C PRO A 708 11.71 37.56 17.22
N ALA A 709 12.33 38.30 16.32
CA ALA A 709 12.94 39.60 16.66
C ALA A 709 12.50 40.67 15.62
N PRO A 710 12.66 41.96 15.96
CA PRO A 710 12.39 43.04 14.99
C PRO A 710 13.20 42.86 13.72
N LEU A 711 12.54 42.91 12.56
CA LEU A 711 13.15 42.71 11.23
C LEU A 711 13.44 44.04 10.53
N GLU A 712 13.82 45.05 11.27
CA GLU A 712 14.13 46.41 10.77
C GLU A 712 15.64 46.67 10.79
N GLY A 713 16.09 47.49 9.82
CA GLY A 713 17.50 47.89 9.70
C GLY A 713 18.39 46.87 9.01
N GLU A 714 19.69 47.00 9.29
CA GLU A 714 20.72 46.08 8.79
C GLU A 714 20.77 44.84 9.69
N LEU A 715 20.53 43.67 9.12
CA LEU A 715 20.48 42.39 9.82
C LEU A 715 21.68 41.51 9.42
N PRO A 716 22.18 40.66 10.32
CA PRO A 716 23.30 39.77 10.00
C PRO A 716 22.90 38.72 8.97
N LEU A 717 23.85 38.25 8.17
CA LEU A 717 23.70 37.16 7.24
C LEU A 717 23.90 35.83 7.95
N SER A 718 23.19 34.78 7.51
CA SER A 718 23.58 33.42 7.88
C SER A 718 24.90 33.02 7.21
N SER A 719 25.60 32.01 7.73
CA SER A 719 26.84 31.50 7.14
C SER A 719 26.66 31.05 5.68
N GLY A 720 25.49 30.49 5.34
CA GLY A 720 25.10 30.13 3.96
C GLY A 720 24.98 31.37 3.06
N GLN A 721 24.28 32.40 3.53
CA GLN A 721 24.15 33.68 2.81
C GLN A 721 25.49 34.40 2.60
N GLN A 722 26.37 34.44 3.62
CA GLN A 722 27.72 35.02 3.50
C GLN A 722 28.50 34.33 2.39
N ARG A 723 28.46 32.99 2.35
CA ARG A 723 29.14 32.22 1.31
C ARG A 723 28.58 32.51 -0.09
N LEU A 724 27.28 32.55 -0.23
CA LEU A 724 26.65 32.83 -1.52
C LEU A 724 26.92 34.25 -2.01
N LEU A 725 26.87 35.25 -1.10
CA LEU A 725 27.18 36.63 -1.44
C LEU A 725 28.66 36.79 -1.89
N LEU A 726 29.59 36.11 -1.19
CA LEU A 726 30.99 36.11 -1.60
C LEU A 726 31.19 35.49 -2.99
N LEU A 727 30.54 34.37 -3.25
CA LEU A 727 30.63 33.66 -4.52
C LEU A 727 29.99 34.47 -5.68
N GLU A 728 28.88 35.16 -5.43
CA GLU A 728 28.23 36.04 -6.41
C GLU A 728 29.14 37.24 -6.74
N ASN A 729 29.82 37.86 -5.75
CA ASN A 729 30.80 38.93 -5.97
C ASN A 729 32.00 38.45 -6.80
N LEU A 730 32.40 37.18 -6.69
CA LEU A 730 33.46 36.59 -7.50
C LEU A 730 33.02 36.23 -8.94
N ALA A 731 31.76 36.00 -9.17
CA ALA A 731 31.17 35.63 -10.45
C ALA A 731 30.11 36.64 -10.93
N SER A 732 30.30 37.92 -10.61
CA SER A 732 29.31 38.99 -10.83
C SER A 732 28.79 39.04 -12.24
N GLY A 733 27.46 39.11 -12.37
CA GLY A 733 26.75 39.18 -13.65
C GLY A 733 26.55 37.84 -14.36
N VAL A 734 26.89 36.71 -13.71
CA VAL A 734 26.63 35.36 -14.27
C VAL A 734 25.53 34.68 -13.44
N PRO A 735 24.45 34.19 -14.04
CA PRO A 735 23.27 33.67 -13.31
C PRO A 735 23.48 32.26 -12.73
N VAL A 736 24.64 32.02 -12.06
CA VAL A 736 25.03 30.70 -11.55
C VAL A 736 24.11 30.23 -10.44
N TYR A 737 23.63 31.15 -9.64
CA TYR A 737 22.81 30.89 -8.46
C TYR A 737 21.31 31.18 -8.68
N ASN A 738 20.88 31.30 -9.93
CA ASN A 738 19.47 31.37 -10.24
C ASN A 738 18.85 29.98 -10.12
N ILE A 739 17.83 29.85 -9.27
CA ILE A 739 16.98 28.66 -9.17
C ILE A 739 15.67 28.96 -9.90
N HIS A 740 15.30 28.09 -10.83
CA HIS A 740 14.09 28.24 -11.61
C HIS A 740 13.27 26.95 -11.62
N PHE A 741 11.97 27.08 -11.59
CA PHE A 741 11.02 25.96 -11.71
C PHE A 741 9.73 26.43 -12.39
N GLY A 742 9.02 25.50 -12.99
CA GLY A 742 7.75 25.72 -13.66
C GLY A 742 6.64 24.87 -13.03
N LEU A 743 5.50 25.49 -12.75
CA LEU A 743 4.30 24.80 -12.32
C LEU A 743 3.30 24.82 -13.48
N ARG A 744 2.96 23.63 -14.01
CA ARG A 744 1.91 23.50 -15.02
C ARG A 744 0.54 23.55 -14.34
N ILE A 745 -0.34 24.44 -14.82
CA ILE A 745 -1.66 24.69 -14.27
C ILE A 745 -2.69 24.38 -15.36
N THR A 746 -3.67 23.55 -15.04
CA THR A 746 -4.76 23.19 -15.96
C THR A 746 -6.10 23.61 -15.37
N GLY A 747 -7.00 24.10 -16.23
CA GLY A 747 -8.31 24.60 -15.86
C GLY A 747 -8.43 26.13 -15.94
N SER A 748 -9.51 26.70 -15.44
CA SER A 748 -9.72 28.15 -15.42
C SER A 748 -8.82 28.81 -14.36
N LEU A 749 -7.93 29.69 -14.77
CA LEU A 749 -7.05 30.45 -13.90
C LEU A 749 -7.42 31.94 -13.97
N ASP A 750 -7.62 32.57 -12.83
CA ASP A 750 -7.74 34.00 -12.70
C ASP A 750 -6.34 34.61 -12.48
N ALA A 751 -5.82 35.29 -13.51
CA ALA A 751 -4.46 35.84 -13.48
C ALA A 751 -4.33 37.02 -12.49
N GLU A 752 -5.38 37.83 -12.31
CA GLU A 752 -5.38 38.95 -11.36
C GLU A 752 -5.38 38.41 -9.92
N LEU A 753 -6.13 37.34 -9.68
CA LEU A 753 -6.13 36.66 -8.39
C LEU A 753 -4.78 36.00 -8.11
N LEU A 754 -4.13 35.41 -9.11
CA LEU A 754 -2.79 34.83 -8.98
C LEU A 754 -1.76 35.93 -8.67
N GLN A 755 -1.81 37.09 -9.36
CA GLN A 755 -0.96 38.23 -9.07
C GLN A 755 -1.10 38.65 -7.58
N ARG A 756 -2.34 38.85 -7.12
CA ARG A 756 -2.62 39.18 -5.71
C ARG A 756 -2.13 38.13 -4.73
N SER A 757 -2.18 36.85 -5.12
CA SER A 757 -1.69 35.76 -4.30
C SER A 757 -0.16 35.77 -4.18
N LEU A 758 0.56 36.11 -5.25
CA LEU A 758 2.01 36.30 -5.26
C LEU A 758 2.44 37.51 -4.42
N GLU A 759 1.71 38.61 -4.48
CA GLU A 759 1.93 39.77 -3.64
C GLU A 759 1.74 39.45 -2.16
N GLU A 760 0.68 38.72 -1.82
CA GLU A 760 0.43 38.28 -0.46
C GLU A 760 1.50 37.30 0.04
N LEU A 761 1.89 36.33 -0.77
CA LEU A 761 3.01 35.42 -0.44
C LEU A 761 4.30 36.21 -0.14
N THR A 762 4.63 37.18 -1.00
CA THR A 762 5.83 38.04 -0.84
C THR A 762 5.73 38.88 0.44
N ASN A 763 4.55 39.38 0.77
CA ASN A 763 4.35 40.15 2.00
C ASN A 763 4.54 39.28 3.27
N ARG A 764 4.18 38.01 3.20
CA ARG A 764 4.23 37.06 4.34
C ARG A 764 5.62 36.51 4.61
N GLN A 765 6.41 36.30 3.53
CA GLN A 765 7.75 35.74 3.61
C GLN A 765 8.80 36.84 3.49
N SER A 766 9.47 37.17 4.60
CA SER A 766 10.48 38.24 4.65
C SER A 766 11.66 37.97 3.71
N ALA A 767 12.07 36.71 3.52
CA ALA A 767 13.14 36.32 2.62
C ALA A 767 12.89 36.80 1.17
N LEU A 768 11.64 36.76 0.69
CA LEU A 768 11.28 37.22 -0.67
C LEU A 768 11.37 38.75 -0.86
N ARG A 769 11.49 39.49 0.25
CA ARG A 769 11.63 40.97 0.27
C ARG A 769 13.02 41.41 0.70
N THR A 770 13.95 40.46 0.86
CA THR A 770 15.31 40.72 1.34
C THR A 770 16.19 41.11 0.17
N VAL A 771 17.03 42.13 0.42
CA VAL A 771 18.18 42.54 -0.42
C VAL A 771 19.45 42.50 0.40
N PHE A 772 20.59 42.46 -0.25
CA PHE A 772 21.90 42.28 0.41
C PHE A 772 22.83 43.45 0.08
N SER A 773 23.48 43.97 1.08
CA SER A 773 24.38 45.12 0.94
C SER A 773 25.73 44.86 1.61
N ASP A 774 26.79 45.43 1.03
CA ASP A 774 28.15 45.42 1.57
C ASP A 774 28.73 46.84 1.65
N ALA A 775 27.85 47.87 1.65
CA ALA A 775 28.22 49.28 1.53
C ALA A 775 29.13 49.81 2.68
N ASN A 776 29.08 49.20 3.85
CA ASN A 776 29.86 49.58 5.02
C ASN A 776 31.02 48.63 5.35
N GLY A 777 31.39 47.74 4.43
CA GLY A 777 32.46 46.75 4.62
C GLY A 777 32.10 45.58 5.51
N GLN A 778 30.83 45.51 5.94
CA GLN A 778 30.24 44.35 6.60
C GLN A 778 28.98 43.93 5.84
N PRO A 779 28.95 42.70 5.30
CA PRO A 779 27.79 42.22 4.57
C PRO A 779 26.58 42.14 5.48
N CYS A 780 25.45 42.68 5.03
CA CYS A 780 24.16 42.65 5.76
C CYS A 780 22.98 42.35 4.82
N GLN A 781 21.89 41.89 5.41
CA GLN A 781 20.62 41.76 4.75
C GLN A 781 19.65 42.84 5.22
N ILE A 782 18.87 43.37 4.29
CA ILE A 782 17.86 44.40 4.53
C ILE A 782 16.50 43.93 4.01
N ILE A 783 15.52 43.87 4.90
CA ILE A 783 14.18 43.48 4.54
C ILE A 783 13.38 44.72 4.13
N ARG A 784 12.99 44.76 2.87
CA ARG A 784 12.17 45.85 2.34
C ARG A 784 10.74 45.76 2.87
N PRO A 785 10.07 46.86 3.23
CA PRO A 785 8.69 46.83 3.71
C PRO A 785 7.70 46.26 2.67
N ARG A 786 7.93 46.58 1.42
CA ARG A 786 7.18 46.02 0.28
C ARG A 786 8.10 45.85 -0.92
N VAL A 787 7.81 44.85 -1.71
CA VAL A 787 8.45 44.57 -3.00
C VAL A 787 7.33 44.24 -3.99
N SER A 788 7.34 44.87 -5.18
CA SER A 788 6.44 44.46 -6.27
C SER A 788 7.03 43.24 -6.95
N VAL A 789 6.20 42.23 -7.12
CA VAL A 789 6.52 41.04 -7.92
C VAL A 789 5.49 40.98 -9.05
N ASP A 790 5.91 41.37 -10.23
CA ASP A 790 5.02 41.42 -11.39
C ASP A 790 4.89 40.04 -12.02
N LEU A 791 3.63 39.66 -12.33
CA LEU A 791 3.34 38.44 -13.10
C LEU A 791 3.33 38.80 -14.59
N VAL A 792 4.46 38.54 -15.26
CA VAL A 792 4.61 38.84 -16.68
C VAL A 792 3.91 37.76 -17.51
N ALA A 793 2.94 38.17 -18.33
CA ALA A 793 2.22 37.23 -19.19
C ALA A 793 2.97 37.02 -20.53
N VAL A 794 3.10 35.75 -20.92
CA VAL A 794 3.67 35.32 -22.21
C VAL A 794 2.66 34.43 -22.92
N ASP A 795 2.29 34.73 -24.13
CA ASP A 795 1.30 33.96 -24.90
C ASP A 795 1.97 33.13 -26.01
N LEU A 796 1.95 31.82 -25.87
CA LEU A 796 2.47 30.87 -26.85
C LEU A 796 1.37 30.11 -27.60
N ARG A 797 0.10 30.51 -27.46
CA ARG A 797 -1.03 29.79 -28.08
C ARG A 797 -1.03 29.91 -29.62
N SER A 798 -0.33 30.88 -30.19
CA SER A 798 -0.18 31.04 -31.64
C SER A 798 0.75 30.03 -32.30
N PHE A 799 1.58 29.31 -31.51
CA PHE A 799 2.47 28.27 -32.02
C PHE A 799 1.75 26.92 -32.17
N SER A 800 2.23 26.07 -33.06
CA SER A 800 1.73 24.69 -33.17
C SER A 800 2.04 23.89 -31.90
N GLU A 801 1.31 22.81 -31.65
CA GLU A 801 1.48 22.01 -30.44
C GLU A 801 2.92 21.43 -30.30
N GLU A 802 3.53 21.07 -31.42
CA GLU A 802 4.93 20.56 -31.47
C GLU A 802 5.96 21.66 -31.19
N GLU A 803 5.74 22.89 -31.70
CA GLU A 803 6.65 24.01 -31.52
C GLU A 803 6.52 24.65 -30.12
N ARG A 804 5.38 24.55 -29.51
CA ARG A 804 5.01 25.21 -28.24
C ARG A 804 5.88 24.78 -27.07
N GLU A 805 6.22 23.51 -26.96
CA GLU A 805 7.09 22.99 -25.90
C GLU A 805 8.54 23.47 -26.05
N ASP A 806 9.01 23.62 -27.31
CA ASP A 806 10.35 24.16 -27.58
C ASP A 806 10.40 25.66 -27.31
N GLU A 807 9.35 26.41 -27.65
CA GLU A 807 9.25 27.84 -27.34
C GLU A 807 9.14 28.07 -25.83
N LEU A 808 8.37 27.24 -25.12
CA LEU A 808 8.30 27.26 -23.66
C LEU A 808 9.69 27.09 -23.03
N ARG A 809 10.48 26.14 -23.53
CA ARG A 809 11.87 25.94 -23.07
C ARG A 809 12.76 27.14 -23.35
N LYS A 810 12.66 27.75 -24.51
CA LYS A 810 13.43 28.97 -24.84
C LYS A 810 13.07 30.11 -23.92
N VAL A 811 11.78 30.38 -23.72
CA VAL A 811 11.29 31.40 -22.80
C VAL A 811 11.78 31.12 -21.37
N ALA A 812 11.59 29.92 -20.85
CA ALA A 812 12.02 29.54 -19.51
C ALA A 812 13.56 29.68 -19.34
N THR A 813 14.33 29.26 -20.36
CA THR A 813 15.80 29.40 -20.36
C THR A 813 16.23 30.87 -20.38
N SER A 814 15.58 31.70 -21.15
CA SER A 814 15.84 33.15 -21.21
C SER A 814 15.62 33.78 -19.83
N ILE A 815 14.47 33.49 -19.20
CA ILE A 815 14.10 34.01 -17.87
C ILE A 815 15.09 33.56 -16.81
N ALA A 816 15.48 32.28 -16.86
CA ALA A 816 16.43 31.68 -15.92
C ALA A 816 17.85 32.27 -16.04
N SER A 817 18.22 32.70 -17.25
CA SER A 817 19.56 33.20 -17.57
C SER A 817 19.77 34.67 -17.26
N GLU A 818 18.76 35.40 -16.86
CA GLU A 818 18.85 36.81 -16.51
C GLU A 818 19.39 36.99 -15.08
N PRO A 819 20.52 37.66 -14.87
CA PRO A 819 21.12 37.82 -13.55
C PRO A 819 20.26 38.70 -12.62
N PHE A 820 20.33 38.47 -11.32
CA PHE A 820 19.76 39.31 -10.30
C PHE A 820 20.76 40.34 -9.79
N ASN A 821 20.24 41.49 -9.38
CA ASN A 821 21.01 42.47 -8.62
C ASN A 821 20.63 42.30 -7.13
N LEU A 822 21.57 41.81 -6.33
CA LEU A 822 21.34 41.52 -4.93
C LEU A 822 21.09 42.75 -4.07
N GLU A 823 21.61 43.94 -4.46
CA GLU A 823 21.44 45.19 -3.71
C GLU A 823 20.10 45.86 -3.93
N THR A 824 19.58 45.76 -5.14
CA THR A 824 18.32 46.45 -5.47
C THR A 824 17.10 45.53 -5.45
N GLY A 825 17.28 44.24 -5.74
CA GLY A 825 16.12 43.32 -5.91
C GLY A 825 15.17 43.72 -7.04
N PRO A 826 13.99 43.13 -7.12
CA PRO A 826 13.53 41.95 -6.43
C PRO A 826 14.34 40.70 -6.79
N LEU A 827 14.49 39.78 -5.86
CA LEU A 827 15.27 38.54 -6.08
C LEU A 827 14.38 37.37 -6.51
N MET A 828 13.17 37.68 -6.94
CA MET A 828 12.19 36.75 -7.52
C MET A 828 11.56 37.39 -8.74
N ARG A 829 11.40 36.61 -9.83
CA ARG A 829 10.65 36.97 -11.06
C ARG A 829 9.61 35.91 -11.33
N THR A 830 8.46 36.33 -11.81
CA THR A 830 7.32 35.44 -12.11
C THR A 830 6.76 35.68 -13.50
N HIS A 831 6.55 34.62 -14.25
CA HIS A 831 5.97 34.66 -15.58
C HIS A 831 4.85 33.65 -15.71
N LEU A 832 3.74 34.06 -16.30
CA LEU A 832 2.64 33.19 -16.64
C LEU A 832 2.63 32.94 -18.15
N VAL A 833 3.03 31.74 -18.54
CA VAL A 833 3.08 31.34 -19.95
C VAL A 833 1.78 30.63 -20.31
N MET A 834 1.04 31.15 -21.25
CA MET A 834 -0.21 30.57 -21.79
C MET A 834 0.15 29.63 -22.93
N ILE A 835 -0.12 28.33 -22.76
CA ILE A 835 0.24 27.27 -23.72
C ILE A 835 -0.99 26.64 -24.40
N GLY A 836 -2.21 26.87 -23.89
CA GLY A 836 -3.47 26.36 -24.43
C GLY A 836 -4.67 27.05 -23.82
N GLU A 837 -5.89 26.71 -24.26
CA GLU A 837 -7.10 27.13 -23.59
C GLU A 837 -7.20 26.41 -22.23
N GLY A 838 -7.09 27.17 -21.13
CA GLY A 838 -7.05 26.61 -19.79
C GLY A 838 -5.75 25.86 -19.43
N GLU A 839 -4.67 26.10 -20.18
CA GLU A 839 -3.36 25.53 -19.92
C GLU A 839 -2.29 26.61 -19.77
N TYR A 840 -1.65 26.63 -18.62
CA TYR A 840 -0.67 27.65 -18.25
C TYR A 840 0.58 27.01 -17.64
N VAL A 841 1.70 27.71 -17.72
CA VAL A 841 2.91 27.39 -16.95
C VAL A 841 3.34 28.61 -16.18
N LEU A 842 3.29 28.55 -14.85
CA LEU A 842 3.84 29.56 -13.97
C LEU A 842 5.34 29.30 -13.83
N VAL A 843 6.18 30.12 -14.45
CA VAL A 843 7.65 30.06 -14.34
C VAL A 843 8.08 31.01 -13.25
N MET A 844 8.79 30.50 -12.26
CA MET A 844 9.35 31.28 -11.15
C MET A 844 10.87 31.13 -11.16
N THR A 845 11.58 32.25 -11.09
CA THR A 845 13.04 32.29 -10.97
C THR A 845 13.41 33.09 -9.73
N GLN A 846 14.31 32.55 -8.92
CA GLN A 846 14.74 33.15 -7.66
C GLN A 846 16.25 33.02 -7.52
N HIS A 847 16.88 33.95 -6.79
CA HIS A 847 18.27 33.79 -6.43
C HIS A 847 18.42 32.86 -5.23
N HIS A 848 19.38 31.94 -5.28
CA HIS A 848 19.60 30.91 -4.25
C HIS A 848 19.84 31.49 -2.84
N ILE A 849 20.28 32.73 -2.73
CA ILE A 849 20.52 33.40 -1.46
C ILE A 849 19.23 33.63 -0.63
N ILE A 850 18.05 33.59 -1.27
CA ILE A 850 16.74 33.76 -0.61
C ILE A 850 15.88 32.49 -0.64
N THR A 851 16.32 31.42 -1.29
CA THR A 851 15.53 30.20 -1.49
C THR A 851 16.41 28.96 -1.60
N ASP A 852 15.82 27.81 -1.33
CA ASP A 852 16.39 26.48 -1.56
C ASP A 852 15.30 25.51 -2.01
N GLY A 853 15.64 24.24 -2.21
CA GLY A 853 14.67 23.23 -2.65
C GLY A 853 13.50 23.05 -1.68
N TRP A 854 13.74 23.14 -0.39
CA TRP A 854 12.70 23.06 0.64
C TRP A 854 11.75 24.24 0.59
N SER A 855 12.31 25.43 0.48
CA SER A 855 11.55 26.71 0.37
C SER A 855 10.63 26.72 -0.85
N ILE A 856 11.05 26.15 -1.97
CA ILE A 856 10.24 26.06 -3.20
C ILE A 856 8.98 25.21 -2.98
N ALA A 857 9.11 24.05 -2.33
CA ALA A 857 7.96 23.20 -2.02
C ALA A 857 6.99 23.92 -1.08
N GLN A 858 7.49 24.58 -0.04
CA GLN A 858 6.66 25.35 0.89
C GLN A 858 5.94 26.52 0.19
N MET A 859 6.63 27.23 -0.70
CA MET A 859 6.02 28.31 -1.47
C MET A 859 4.86 27.84 -2.37
N ALA A 860 4.99 26.68 -3.00
CA ALA A 860 3.91 26.14 -3.82
C ALA A 860 2.66 25.81 -2.96
N ILE A 861 2.87 25.29 -1.76
CA ILE A 861 1.80 25.03 -0.78
C ILE A 861 1.15 26.35 -0.34
N ASP A 862 1.96 27.32 0.09
CA ASP A 862 1.48 28.61 0.60
C ASP A 862 0.75 29.38 -0.50
N LEU A 863 1.29 29.45 -1.72
CA LEU A 863 0.66 30.11 -2.86
C LEU A 863 -0.70 29.48 -3.18
N THR A 864 -0.79 28.16 -3.18
CA THR A 864 -2.05 27.45 -3.42
C THR A 864 -3.08 27.75 -2.33
N ALA A 865 -2.66 27.76 -1.08
CA ALA A 865 -3.53 28.06 0.06
C ALA A 865 -4.03 29.52 0.03
N ILE A 866 -3.14 30.46 -0.28
CA ILE A 866 -3.47 31.89 -0.42
C ILE A 866 -4.44 32.10 -1.60
N TYR A 867 -4.18 31.52 -2.77
CA TYR A 867 -5.05 31.60 -3.92
C TYR A 867 -6.45 31.08 -3.61
N LYS A 868 -6.56 29.92 -2.99
CA LYS A 868 -7.85 29.34 -2.56
C LYS A 868 -8.57 30.25 -1.56
N ALA A 869 -7.85 30.78 -0.57
CA ALA A 869 -8.44 31.68 0.42
C ALA A 869 -9.01 32.97 -0.21
N LEU A 870 -8.25 33.58 -1.13
CA LEU A 870 -8.69 34.78 -1.85
C LEU A 870 -9.85 34.49 -2.80
N ALA A 871 -9.81 33.36 -3.52
CA ALA A 871 -10.89 32.94 -4.43
C ALA A 871 -12.20 32.71 -3.67
N ASN A 872 -12.14 32.05 -2.52
CA ASN A 872 -13.29 31.72 -1.70
C ASN A 872 -13.69 32.81 -0.69
N ARG A 873 -12.96 33.95 -0.64
CA ARG A 873 -13.11 35.01 0.36
C ARG A 873 -13.09 34.49 1.80
N SER A 874 -12.27 33.48 2.06
CA SER A 874 -12.05 32.87 3.35
C SER A 874 -10.83 33.50 4.05
N PRO A 875 -10.66 33.33 5.38
CA PRO A 875 -9.48 33.80 6.08
C PRO A 875 -8.19 33.24 5.47
N LEU A 876 -7.18 34.10 5.40
CA LEU A 876 -5.85 33.70 4.96
C LEU A 876 -5.20 32.75 5.97
N PRO A 877 -4.28 31.88 5.58
CA PRO A 877 -3.49 31.06 6.50
C PRO A 877 -2.81 31.91 7.58
N PRO A 878 -2.45 31.36 8.77
CA PRO A 878 -1.71 32.13 9.79
C PRO A 878 -0.36 32.59 9.27
N LEU A 879 0.18 33.69 9.81
CA LEU A 879 1.53 34.16 9.48
C LEU A 879 2.58 33.24 10.10
N PRO A 880 3.72 33.00 9.41
CA PRO A 880 4.84 32.29 10.02
C PRO A 880 5.32 33.01 11.26
N ARG A 881 5.48 32.28 12.39
CA ARG A 881 5.98 32.84 13.64
C ARG A 881 7.43 33.28 13.54
N LEU A 882 8.25 32.53 12.82
CA LEU A 882 9.67 32.78 12.60
C LEU A 882 9.91 33.10 11.13
N GLN A 883 10.91 33.96 10.90
CA GLN A 883 11.39 34.31 9.58
C GLN A 883 12.87 33.92 9.44
N PHE A 884 13.37 33.77 8.23
CA PHE A 884 14.75 33.35 8.01
C PHE A 884 15.79 34.30 8.65
N ALA A 885 15.48 35.57 8.72
CA ALA A 885 16.34 36.53 9.40
C ALA A 885 16.46 36.32 10.92
N ASP A 886 15.43 35.72 11.54
CA ASP A 886 15.52 35.33 12.97
C ASP A 886 16.56 34.21 13.13
N TYR A 887 16.58 33.25 12.24
CA TYR A 887 17.60 32.19 12.20
C TYR A 887 18.99 32.75 11.95
N ALA A 888 19.18 33.64 10.98
CA ALA A 888 20.45 34.25 10.69
C ALA A 888 21.03 35.01 11.91
N ARG A 889 20.19 35.75 12.63
CA ARG A 889 20.55 36.43 13.88
C ARG A 889 20.93 35.45 14.98
N TRP A 890 20.11 34.40 15.15
CA TRP A 890 20.39 33.35 16.14
C TRP A 890 21.70 32.60 15.82
N GLU A 891 21.96 32.27 14.54
CA GLU A 891 23.19 31.59 14.14
C GLU A 891 24.43 32.46 14.45
N GLN A 892 24.32 33.78 14.30
CA GLN A 892 25.43 34.74 14.53
C GLN A 892 25.53 35.19 15.98
N SER A 893 24.55 34.97 16.82
CA SER A 893 24.53 35.47 18.21
C SER A 893 25.58 34.81 19.08
N ASP A 894 26.07 33.61 18.73
CA ASP A 894 27.08 32.89 19.50
C ASP A 894 28.07 32.17 18.58
N SER A 895 29.17 32.90 18.26
CA SER A 895 30.26 32.36 17.42
C SER A 895 31.08 31.29 18.13
N THR A 896 31.06 31.24 19.48
CA THR A 896 31.85 30.28 20.27
C THR A 896 31.29 28.85 20.14
N ARG A 897 30.00 28.72 19.92
CA ARG A 897 29.31 27.44 19.70
C ARG A 897 29.87 26.65 18.52
N LEU A 898 30.32 27.33 17.48
CA LEU A 898 30.82 26.68 16.26
C LEU A 898 32.32 26.32 16.35
N GLU A 899 33.05 26.81 17.37
CA GLU A 899 34.50 26.55 17.49
C GLU A 899 34.87 25.07 17.69
N PRO A 900 34.12 24.26 18.50
CA PRO A 900 34.39 22.83 18.60
C PRO A 900 34.21 22.10 17.27
N HIS A 901 33.14 22.44 16.53
CA HIS A 901 32.84 21.86 15.22
C HIS A 901 33.89 22.29 14.18
N ARG A 902 34.31 23.55 14.21
CA ARG A 902 35.39 24.08 13.36
C ARG A 902 36.70 23.36 13.61
N HIS A 903 37.05 23.14 14.88
CA HIS A 903 38.23 22.40 15.28
C HIS A 903 38.22 20.97 14.82
N TYR A 904 37.10 20.26 15.04
CA TYR A 904 36.88 18.91 14.57
C TYR A 904 37.07 18.80 13.04
N TRP A 905 36.41 19.65 12.27
CA TRP A 905 36.49 19.59 10.82
C TRP A 905 37.85 19.99 10.28
N LYS A 906 38.54 20.97 10.90
CA LYS A 906 39.93 21.28 10.55
C LYS A 906 40.87 20.10 10.72
N GLN A 907 40.74 19.36 11.82
CA GLN A 907 41.51 18.15 12.04
C GLN A 907 41.16 17.05 11.06
N ARG A 908 39.88 16.81 10.86
CA ARG A 908 39.36 15.72 10.00
C ARG A 908 39.68 15.90 8.52
N LEU A 909 39.69 17.11 8.04
CA LEU A 909 39.99 17.49 6.66
C LEU A 909 41.47 17.85 6.43
N ALA A 910 42.33 17.81 7.45
CA ALA A 910 43.73 18.08 7.30
C ALA A 910 44.45 17.05 6.42
N GLY A 911 45.15 17.49 5.38
CA GLY A 911 45.86 16.59 4.47
C GLY A 911 45.00 15.84 3.47
N LEU A 912 43.71 16.20 3.30
CA LEU A 912 42.88 15.62 2.27
C LEU A 912 43.51 15.82 0.87
N PRO A 913 43.67 14.74 0.09
CA PRO A 913 44.16 14.89 -1.27
C PRO A 913 43.16 15.66 -2.13
N ARG A 914 43.64 16.47 -3.04
CA ARG A 914 42.82 17.14 -4.01
C ARG A 914 42.23 16.09 -4.96
N LEU A 915 40.92 16.08 -5.11
CA LEU A 915 40.23 15.21 -6.08
C LEU A 915 40.42 15.83 -7.47
N ASP A 916 41.20 15.16 -8.32
CA ASP A 916 41.33 15.49 -9.74
C ASP A 916 40.41 14.56 -10.53
N LEU A 917 39.29 15.10 -11.00
CA LEU A 917 38.40 14.38 -11.91
C LEU A 917 39.05 14.37 -13.30
N PRO A 918 39.05 13.21 -14.00
CA PRO A 918 39.58 13.16 -15.37
C PRO A 918 38.70 14.05 -16.27
N ALA A 919 39.37 14.98 -16.97
CA ALA A 919 38.72 15.87 -17.91
C ALA A 919 39.29 15.65 -19.31
N ASP A 920 38.44 15.61 -20.35
CA ASP A 920 38.87 15.45 -21.74
C ASP A 920 39.66 16.66 -22.29
N ARG A 921 39.53 17.82 -21.60
CA ARG A 921 40.19 19.08 -21.96
C ARG A 921 40.73 19.76 -20.73
N PRO A 922 41.85 20.51 -20.84
CA PRO A 922 42.38 21.31 -19.73
C PRO A 922 41.34 22.33 -19.26
N VAL A 923 41.25 22.50 -17.94
CA VAL A 923 40.37 23.51 -17.35
C VAL A 923 40.80 24.89 -17.82
N PRO A 924 39.91 25.69 -18.43
CA PRO A 924 40.28 27.05 -18.90
C PRO A 924 40.65 27.94 -17.72
N PRO A 925 41.57 28.89 -17.91
CA PRO A 925 42.02 29.80 -16.85
C PRO A 925 40.88 30.67 -16.30
N HIS A 926 39.82 30.92 -17.11
CA HIS A 926 38.60 31.58 -16.69
C HIS A 926 37.43 30.62 -16.85
N ARG A 927 36.72 30.37 -15.77
CA ARG A 927 35.52 29.52 -15.83
C ARG A 927 34.42 30.19 -16.64
N SER A 928 33.89 29.52 -17.66
CA SER A 928 32.83 30.06 -18.50
C SER A 928 31.44 29.94 -17.85
N TYR A 929 31.30 29.12 -16.80
CA TYR A 929 30.05 28.74 -16.15
C TYR A 929 28.97 28.21 -17.12
N ARG A 930 29.34 27.86 -18.37
CA ARG A 930 28.46 27.21 -19.31
C ARG A 930 28.29 25.76 -18.92
N GLY A 931 27.05 25.39 -18.64
CA GLY A 931 26.65 24.02 -18.39
C GLY A 931 26.04 23.39 -19.65
N GLY A 932 26.07 22.06 -19.72
CA GLY A 932 25.31 21.27 -20.66
C GLY A 932 24.47 20.27 -19.92
N ARG A 933 23.31 19.90 -20.48
CA ARG A 933 22.44 18.88 -19.92
C ARG A 933 22.48 17.67 -20.83
N ILE A 934 22.94 16.54 -20.31
CA ILE A 934 22.91 15.25 -21.00
C ILE A 934 21.80 14.45 -20.32
N PRO A 935 20.71 14.11 -21.05
CA PRO A 935 19.65 13.28 -20.49
C PRO A 935 20.21 11.88 -20.26
N LEU A 936 20.19 11.42 -19.03
CA LEU A 936 20.47 10.05 -18.67
C LEU A 936 19.13 9.32 -18.55
N GLN A 937 18.84 8.41 -19.46
CA GLN A 937 17.71 7.53 -19.37
C GLN A 937 18.16 6.26 -18.66
N LEU A 938 17.73 6.09 -17.44
CA LEU A 938 17.85 4.82 -16.76
C LEU A 938 16.68 3.92 -17.19
N THR A 939 16.97 2.66 -17.43
CA THR A 939 15.89 1.68 -17.63
C THR A 939 15.07 1.60 -16.36
N ALA A 940 13.80 1.20 -16.48
CA ALA A 940 12.93 1.02 -15.30
C ALA A 940 13.58 0.10 -14.27
N GLU A 941 14.30 -0.93 -14.72
CA GLU A 941 15.04 -1.87 -13.90
C GLU A 941 16.18 -1.22 -13.09
N ILE A 942 16.95 -0.35 -13.71
CA ILE A 942 18.02 0.39 -13.00
C ILE A 942 17.41 1.42 -12.04
N SER A 943 16.32 2.06 -12.44
CA SER A 943 15.61 3.02 -11.57
C SER A 943 15.01 2.36 -10.34
N GLU A 944 14.43 1.16 -10.49
CA GLU A 944 13.91 0.36 -9.36
C GLU A 944 15.03 -0.16 -8.43
N ARG A 945 16.23 -0.38 -8.95
CA ARG A 945 17.39 -0.82 -8.13
C ARG A 945 18.06 0.34 -7.41
N LEU A 946 17.88 1.58 -7.86
CA LEU A 946 18.44 2.78 -7.24
C LEU A 946 17.49 3.44 -6.25
N SER A 947 16.18 3.15 -6.35
CA SER A 947 15.14 3.57 -5.39
C SER A 947 14.90 2.51 -4.32
#